data_e5f384bb804bbc3947849c549ad2111c
#
_entry.id   e5f384bb804bbc3947849c549ad2111c
#
_cell.length_a   1.000
_cell.length_b   1.000
_cell.length_c   1.000
_cell.angle_alpha   90.00
_cell.angle_beta   90.00
_cell.angle_gamma   90.00
#
_symmetry.space_group_name_H-M   'P 1'
#
loop_
_entity.id
_entity.type
_entity.pdbx_description
1 polymer ?
#
loop_
_entity_poly.entity_id
_entity_poly.type
_entity_poly.pdbx_seq_one_letter_code
_entity_poly.pdbx_strand_id
1 'polypeptide(L)'
;NARLAFPDGGRWALLPADLLRLRRRGGLPGHAEMEGKTLFLKWNTGPSGHGMPPSAGEALALKLAGAGEVKVFVVEGEGGLTPGASHETKNSAWGLGLSNLVFLIDWNDYGIDDNALSTVVHGTPVDWFAPYGWRVVGTEQGSEWAPVTRAVLEGARGANPGRVPTMVWAKTRKGRGYGKYDNKSHGTPWPMNAPEFWEVRKRFMERYGVTYRGFGDPAPADSAERTAQTRANLEVAFSILDDRAETVSAIAERLVAAADAVPDTIGGFHLGGSSAAVFDDAAITDYERYPASLFKPAGEKHPNRTALASWGAWVNTYAKKSYGRPLFIACSADLAESTNIAGFAKDFDGEKGWGWYERDRNPRGALLPQQITEFTNAGMMVGLASVNLAADPFRSFDGFWGACSTYGSFSYLKYGPMRLFSQLAQDCELKVGKVLWIAGHSGPETAEDSRTHFGVFETQVTQLFPEGHVIDLHPWEHNEVPVVLGAALRQKAPIVALHLTRPAVTIPDRKALGMDSHFAAARGAYLIRDAKPGAPRGGTVFVQGTMTTAGLVKVLPEIDKAGWNVKIVAVISPQLFALQDAAYRERIASTADLWDAMGITNRARRTLGAFLVNPVALEYSMGSDWDDRWRTGGTVDEVVDEAHLSPEHILSGIERFVRDRKTRLEKLEAAVRAARG
;
A
#
# COMPACT_ATOMS: atom_id res chain seq x y z
N ASN A 1 7.44 -5.86 -27.09
CA ASN A 1 6.51 -4.96 -26.39
C ASN A 1 7.22 -3.74 -25.77
N ALA A 2 8.32 -3.93 -25.00
CA ALA A 2 9.02 -2.81 -24.38
C ALA A 2 9.57 -1.79 -25.40
N ARG A 3 10.02 -2.26 -26.57
CA ARG A 3 10.48 -1.37 -27.65
C ARG A 3 9.38 -0.49 -28.24
N LEU A 4 8.13 -0.91 -28.12
CA LEU A 4 6.98 -0.17 -28.65
C LEU A 4 6.34 0.72 -27.58
N ALA A 5 6.48 0.35 -26.31
CA ALA A 5 5.83 1.03 -25.20
C ALA A 5 6.64 2.19 -24.61
N PHE A 6 7.98 2.20 -24.82
CA PHE A 6 8.87 3.15 -24.14
C PHE A 6 9.86 3.80 -25.12
N PRO A 7 10.22 5.08 -24.93
CA PRO A 7 11.16 5.79 -25.80
C PRO A 7 12.50 5.06 -25.97
N ASP A 8 13.06 4.51 -24.88
CA ASP A 8 14.28 3.70 -24.89
C ASP A 8 13.98 2.19 -24.91
N GLY A 9 13.07 1.77 -25.77
CA GLY A 9 12.56 0.41 -25.82
C GLY A 9 13.64 -0.69 -25.88
N GLY A 10 14.83 -0.38 -26.45
CA GLY A 10 15.98 -1.28 -26.45
C GLY A 10 16.51 -1.60 -25.04
N ARG A 11 16.51 -0.63 -24.13
CA ARG A 11 16.91 -0.78 -22.72
C ARG A 11 15.96 -1.70 -21.97
N TRP A 12 14.66 -1.60 -22.25
CA TRP A 12 13.61 -2.32 -21.55
C TRP A 12 13.25 -3.67 -22.20
N ALA A 13 13.83 -3.97 -23.37
CA ALA A 13 13.54 -5.22 -24.05
C ALA A 13 14.14 -6.42 -23.32
N LEU A 14 13.32 -7.39 -23.03
CA LEU A 14 13.76 -8.70 -22.55
C LEU A 14 14.41 -9.47 -23.71
N LEU A 15 15.67 -9.82 -23.55
CA LEU A 15 16.46 -10.54 -24.54
C LEU A 15 16.71 -11.99 -24.07
N PRO A 16 17.00 -12.95 -24.98
CA PRO A 16 17.32 -14.32 -24.61
C PRO A 16 18.42 -14.44 -23.57
N ALA A 17 19.46 -13.59 -23.66
CA ALA A 17 20.57 -13.58 -22.71
C ALA A 17 20.16 -13.23 -21.27
N ASP A 18 19.06 -12.49 -21.08
CA ASP A 18 18.59 -12.12 -19.74
C ASP A 18 18.09 -13.36 -18.96
N LEU A 19 17.61 -14.40 -19.67
CA LEU A 19 17.17 -15.66 -19.06
C LEU A 19 18.31 -16.40 -18.35
N LEU A 20 19.56 -16.18 -18.74
CA LEU A 20 20.74 -16.73 -18.08
C LEU A 20 20.97 -16.13 -16.68
N ARG A 21 20.31 -15.03 -16.38
CA ARG A 21 20.40 -14.33 -15.09
C ARG A 21 19.12 -14.39 -14.29
N LEU A 22 18.22 -15.34 -14.58
CA LEU A 22 17.02 -15.57 -13.79
C LEU A 22 17.41 -15.91 -12.33
N ARG A 23 16.77 -15.26 -11.37
CA ARG A 23 17.04 -15.37 -9.92
C ARG A 23 18.48 -15.02 -9.53
N ARG A 24 19.13 -14.14 -10.27
CA ARG A 24 20.46 -13.60 -9.92
C ARG A 24 20.35 -12.12 -9.62
N ARG A 25 21.17 -11.64 -8.68
CA ARG A 25 21.24 -10.22 -8.33
C ARG A 25 21.46 -9.36 -9.59
N GLY A 26 20.58 -8.39 -9.81
CA GLY A 26 20.57 -7.51 -10.99
C GLY A 26 20.26 -8.25 -12.31
N GLY A 27 19.65 -9.45 -12.22
CA GLY A 27 19.07 -10.19 -13.34
C GLY A 27 17.53 -10.15 -13.24
N LEU A 28 16.88 -11.17 -13.81
CA LEU A 28 15.42 -11.27 -13.74
C LEU A 28 14.97 -11.75 -12.36
N PRO A 29 13.88 -11.18 -11.80
CA PRO A 29 13.33 -11.58 -10.52
C PRO A 29 12.79 -13.01 -10.55
N GLY A 30 12.63 -13.61 -9.37
CA GLY A 30 12.14 -14.98 -9.22
C GLY A 30 10.63 -15.12 -9.28
N HIS A 31 9.91 -14.01 -9.16
CA HIS A 31 8.46 -13.89 -9.28
C HIS A 31 8.13 -12.80 -10.30
N ALA A 32 6.84 -12.64 -10.61
CA ALA A 32 6.39 -11.59 -11.51
C ALA A 32 6.44 -10.23 -10.78
N GLU A 33 7.42 -9.41 -11.12
CA GLU A 33 7.66 -8.10 -10.51
C GLU A 33 7.79 -7.03 -11.62
N MET A 34 7.22 -5.85 -11.38
CA MET A 34 7.23 -4.73 -12.31
C MET A 34 8.50 -3.90 -12.11
N GLU A 35 9.62 -4.42 -12.60
CA GLU A 35 10.94 -3.78 -12.45
C GLU A 35 11.82 -4.00 -13.68
N GLY A 36 12.81 -3.16 -13.88
CA GLY A 36 13.83 -3.32 -14.92
C GLY A 36 13.22 -3.73 -16.27
N LYS A 37 13.59 -4.89 -16.80
CA LYS A 37 13.12 -5.40 -18.10
C LYS A 37 11.73 -6.05 -18.05
N THR A 38 11.09 -6.10 -16.91
CA THR A 38 9.74 -6.68 -16.73
C THR A 38 8.65 -5.63 -16.51
N LEU A 39 8.85 -4.38 -16.93
CA LEU A 39 7.85 -3.31 -16.85
C LEU A 39 6.55 -3.58 -17.63
N PHE A 40 6.51 -4.59 -18.51
CA PHE A 40 5.28 -5.06 -19.17
C PHE A 40 4.33 -5.77 -18.21
N LEU A 41 4.80 -6.28 -17.07
CA LEU A 41 3.97 -6.67 -15.95
C LEU A 41 3.43 -5.40 -15.29
N LYS A 42 2.23 -5.49 -14.69
CA LYS A 42 1.56 -4.31 -14.11
C LYS A 42 1.44 -4.36 -12.60
N TRP A 43 1.93 -5.43 -11.98
CA TRP A 43 1.89 -5.59 -10.52
C TRP A 43 2.99 -6.52 -10.03
N ASN A 44 3.45 -6.30 -8.79
CA ASN A 44 4.35 -7.21 -8.11
C ASN A 44 3.54 -8.34 -7.47
N THR A 45 3.92 -9.58 -7.76
CA THR A 45 3.32 -10.77 -7.18
C THR A 45 4.41 -11.67 -6.59
N GLY A 46 3.98 -12.71 -5.93
CA GLY A 46 4.75 -13.73 -5.23
C GLY A 46 3.79 -14.49 -4.35
N PRO A 47 3.05 -13.81 -3.44
CA PRO A 47 1.92 -14.47 -2.76
C PRO A 47 0.78 -14.70 -3.75
N SER A 48 0.37 -15.96 -3.93
CA SER A 48 -0.73 -16.35 -4.82
C SER A 48 -2.05 -15.67 -4.44
N GLY A 49 -2.82 -15.23 -5.41
CA GLY A 49 -4.08 -14.50 -5.24
C GLY A 49 -3.95 -13.01 -4.92
N HIS A 50 -2.77 -12.53 -4.49
CA HIS A 50 -2.57 -11.12 -4.10
C HIS A 50 -2.55 -10.15 -5.30
N GLY A 51 -2.41 -10.62 -6.53
CA GLY A 51 -2.51 -9.80 -7.74
C GLY A 51 -3.95 -9.51 -8.19
N MET A 52 -4.94 -10.25 -7.67
CA MET A 52 -6.34 -10.10 -8.10
C MET A 52 -6.96 -8.75 -7.65
N PRO A 53 -6.90 -8.35 -6.38
CA PRO A 53 -7.44 -7.05 -5.97
C PRO A 53 -6.81 -5.85 -6.69
N PRO A 54 -5.46 -5.75 -6.82
CA PRO A 54 -4.86 -4.67 -7.60
C PRO A 54 -5.32 -4.63 -9.06
N SER A 55 -5.47 -5.78 -9.71
CA SER A 55 -5.95 -5.82 -11.10
C SER A 55 -7.38 -5.28 -11.25
N ALA A 56 -8.23 -5.48 -10.25
CA ALA A 56 -9.55 -4.85 -10.21
C ALA A 56 -9.43 -3.33 -10.04
N GLY A 57 -8.47 -2.85 -9.27
CA GLY A 57 -8.15 -1.42 -9.16
C GLY A 57 -7.65 -0.82 -10.47
N GLU A 58 -6.77 -1.50 -11.19
CA GLU A 58 -6.29 -1.09 -12.52
C GLU A 58 -7.44 -1.04 -13.55
N ALA A 59 -8.28 -2.08 -13.59
CA ALA A 59 -9.44 -2.11 -14.46
C ALA A 59 -10.41 -0.98 -14.16
N LEU A 60 -10.61 -0.64 -12.89
CA LEU A 60 -11.42 0.51 -12.46
C LEU A 60 -10.79 1.84 -12.90
N ALA A 61 -9.48 2.02 -12.71
CA ALA A 61 -8.78 3.24 -13.12
C ALA A 61 -8.94 3.50 -14.62
N LEU A 62 -8.74 2.48 -15.46
CA LEU A 62 -8.94 2.57 -16.91
C LEU A 62 -10.40 2.92 -17.23
N LYS A 63 -11.36 2.29 -16.58
CA LYS A 63 -12.79 2.57 -16.78
C LYS A 63 -13.14 4.02 -16.41
N LEU A 64 -12.66 4.52 -15.27
CA LEU A 64 -12.87 5.90 -14.83
C LEU A 64 -12.19 6.92 -15.74
N ALA A 65 -11.08 6.56 -16.35
CA ALA A 65 -10.38 7.38 -17.34
C ALA A 65 -11.04 7.38 -18.74
N GLY A 66 -12.13 6.62 -18.93
CA GLY A 66 -12.79 6.50 -20.23
C GLY A 66 -12.22 5.40 -21.13
N ALA A 67 -11.27 4.61 -20.63
CA ALA A 67 -10.62 3.50 -21.34
C ALA A 67 -11.21 2.12 -20.95
N GLY A 68 -12.50 2.03 -20.69
CA GLY A 68 -13.17 0.79 -20.26
C GLY A 68 -13.13 -0.37 -21.27
N GLU A 69 -12.69 -0.12 -22.49
CA GLU A 69 -12.45 -1.16 -23.49
C GLU A 69 -11.06 -1.81 -23.41
N VAL A 70 -10.12 -1.17 -22.73
CA VAL A 70 -8.78 -1.71 -22.49
C VAL A 70 -8.88 -2.83 -21.46
N LYS A 71 -8.44 -4.04 -21.86
CA LYS A 71 -8.53 -5.22 -21.01
C LYS A 71 -7.36 -5.34 -20.05
N VAL A 72 -7.67 -5.69 -18.80
CA VAL A 72 -6.71 -6.12 -17.79
C VAL A 72 -6.77 -7.62 -17.68
N PHE A 73 -5.66 -8.29 -17.99
CA PHE A 73 -5.55 -9.73 -17.91
C PHE A 73 -4.82 -10.16 -16.63
N VAL A 74 -5.41 -11.10 -15.90
CA VAL A 74 -4.81 -11.72 -14.71
C VAL A 74 -4.54 -13.18 -15.03
N VAL A 75 -3.29 -13.62 -14.93
CA VAL A 75 -2.92 -15.03 -15.07
C VAL A 75 -2.69 -15.60 -13.67
N GLU A 76 -3.45 -16.61 -13.31
CA GLU A 76 -3.38 -17.25 -11.99
C GLU A 76 -3.67 -18.75 -12.08
N GLY A 77 -3.18 -19.53 -11.11
CA GLY A 77 -3.61 -20.91 -10.92
C GLY A 77 -4.80 -20.99 -9.96
N GLU A 78 -5.56 -22.11 -9.97
CA GLU A 78 -6.69 -22.28 -9.06
C GLU A 78 -6.27 -22.25 -7.57
N GLY A 79 -5.02 -22.57 -7.23
CA GLY A 79 -4.49 -22.39 -5.89
C GLY A 79 -4.57 -20.95 -5.40
N GLY A 80 -4.40 -19.98 -6.30
CA GLY A 80 -4.55 -18.55 -6.00
C GLY A 80 -6.00 -18.10 -5.81
N LEU A 81 -6.99 -18.94 -6.07
CA LEU A 81 -8.39 -18.65 -5.81
C LEU A 81 -8.81 -18.97 -4.37
N THR A 82 -8.01 -19.73 -3.63
CA THR A 82 -8.33 -20.16 -2.26
C THR A 82 -8.24 -19.06 -1.19
N PRO A 83 -7.37 -18.04 -1.28
CA PRO A 83 -7.37 -16.92 -0.34
C PRO A 83 -8.71 -16.16 -0.33
N GLY A 84 -9.14 -15.69 0.84
CA GLY A 84 -10.37 -14.89 0.99
C GLY A 84 -10.44 -13.68 0.05
N ALA A 85 -9.32 -13.04 -0.22
CA ALA A 85 -9.20 -11.92 -1.16
C ALA A 85 -9.70 -12.24 -2.60
N SER A 86 -9.62 -13.49 -3.03
CA SER A 86 -10.20 -13.91 -4.30
C SER A 86 -11.73 -13.75 -4.32
N HIS A 87 -12.39 -14.14 -3.23
CA HIS A 87 -13.86 -14.04 -3.10
C HIS A 87 -14.28 -12.57 -2.95
N GLU A 88 -13.57 -11.79 -2.17
CA GLU A 88 -13.77 -10.35 -2.04
C GLU A 88 -13.63 -9.65 -3.39
N THR A 89 -12.58 -9.98 -4.17
CA THR A 89 -12.34 -9.40 -5.50
C THR A 89 -13.45 -9.76 -6.48
N LYS A 90 -13.95 -11.01 -6.46
CA LYS A 90 -15.06 -11.42 -7.34
C LYS A 90 -16.31 -10.58 -7.09
N ASN A 91 -16.69 -10.37 -5.82
CA ASN A 91 -17.81 -9.50 -5.44
C ASN A 91 -17.60 -8.06 -5.90
N SER A 92 -16.45 -7.48 -5.57
CA SER A 92 -16.12 -6.09 -5.89
C SER A 92 -16.09 -5.84 -7.40
N ALA A 93 -15.46 -6.71 -8.16
CA ALA A 93 -15.36 -6.58 -9.62
C ALA A 93 -16.74 -6.64 -10.30
N TRP A 94 -17.62 -7.52 -9.81
CA TRP A 94 -19.00 -7.59 -10.32
C TRP A 94 -19.78 -6.33 -9.95
N GLY A 95 -19.73 -5.91 -8.69
CA GLY A 95 -20.46 -4.73 -8.20
C GLY A 95 -20.05 -3.44 -8.93
N LEU A 96 -18.77 -3.31 -9.26
CA LEU A 96 -18.21 -2.17 -10.01
C LEU A 96 -18.41 -2.31 -11.54
N GLY A 97 -18.91 -3.45 -12.02
CA GLY A 97 -19.14 -3.72 -13.44
C GLY A 97 -17.85 -3.65 -14.27
N LEU A 98 -16.78 -4.33 -13.81
CA LEU A 98 -15.47 -4.32 -14.46
C LEU A 98 -15.43 -5.27 -15.65
N SER A 99 -16.17 -4.97 -16.72
CA SER A 99 -16.22 -5.79 -17.94
C SER A 99 -14.89 -5.82 -18.71
N ASN A 100 -13.95 -5.01 -18.34
CA ASN A 100 -12.60 -4.99 -18.85
C ASN A 100 -11.62 -5.86 -18.04
N LEU A 101 -12.05 -6.50 -16.96
CA LEU A 101 -11.24 -7.43 -16.17
C LEU A 101 -11.45 -8.87 -16.69
N VAL A 102 -10.36 -9.55 -17.03
CA VAL A 102 -10.36 -10.91 -17.56
C VAL A 102 -9.36 -11.75 -16.78
N PHE A 103 -9.86 -12.74 -16.04
CA PHE A 103 -9.00 -13.75 -15.39
C PHE A 103 -8.72 -14.90 -16.34
N LEU A 104 -7.47 -15.30 -16.46
CA LEU A 104 -6.99 -16.47 -17.18
C LEU A 104 -6.50 -17.48 -16.15
N ILE A 105 -7.28 -18.51 -15.90
CA ILE A 105 -7.03 -19.46 -14.81
C ILE A 105 -6.50 -20.78 -15.37
N ASP A 106 -5.28 -21.12 -14.92
CA ASP A 106 -4.68 -22.43 -15.12
C ASP A 106 -5.28 -23.43 -14.12
N TRP A 107 -6.23 -24.22 -14.59
CA TRP A 107 -6.95 -25.21 -13.77
C TRP A 107 -6.24 -26.55 -13.84
N ASN A 108 -5.23 -26.78 -12.99
CA ASN A 108 -4.33 -27.95 -13.07
C ASN A 108 -4.39 -28.88 -11.85
N ASP A 109 -5.15 -28.52 -10.82
CA ASP A 109 -5.37 -29.28 -9.59
C ASP A 109 -4.18 -29.40 -8.62
N TYR A 110 -3.07 -28.65 -8.85
CA TYR A 110 -1.89 -28.75 -7.99
C TYR A 110 -1.32 -27.38 -7.58
N GLY A 111 -1.08 -27.22 -6.28
CA GLY A 111 -0.27 -26.17 -5.67
C GLY A 111 1.21 -26.54 -5.59
N ILE A 112 1.88 -26.15 -4.47
CA ILE A 112 3.27 -26.54 -4.18
C ILE A 112 3.32 -27.93 -3.55
N ASP A 113 2.37 -28.24 -2.69
CA ASP A 113 2.29 -29.52 -1.99
C ASP A 113 1.88 -30.67 -2.93
N ASP A 114 2.28 -31.89 -2.57
CA ASP A 114 1.97 -33.10 -3.36
C ASP A 114 0.57 -33.67 -3.05
N ASN A 115 -0.37 -32.75 -2.86
CA ASN A 115 -1.80 -33.04 -2.68
C ASN A 115 -2.61 -32.29 -3.74
N ALA A 116 -3.58 -32.98 -4.34
CA ALA A 116 -4.49 -32.36 -5.27
C ALA A 116 -5.35 -31.30 -4.55
N LEU A 117 -5.52 -30.11 -5.15
CA LEU A 117 -6.37 -29.05 -4.60
C LEU A 117 -7.82 -29.47 -4.45
N SER A 118 -8.30 -30.34 -5.32
CA SER A 118 -9.66 -30.94 -5.27
C SER A 118 -9.95 -31.71 -3.98
N THR A 119 -8.95 -32.05 -3.17
CA THR A 119 -9.16 -32.62 -1.83
C THR A 119 -9.76 -31.64 -0.85
N VAL A 120 -9.61 -30.31 -1.07
CA VAL A 120 -10.13 -29.23 -0.24
C VAL A 120 -10.92 -28.18 -1.02
N VAL A 121 -10.67 -28.04 -2.32
CA VAL A 121 -11.35 -27.10 -3.22
C VAL A 121 -12.45 -27.86 -3.96
N HIS A 122 -13.69 -27.72 -3.49
CA HIS A 122 -14.83 -28.37 -4.10
C HIS A 122 -15.38 -27.59 -5.30
N GLY A 123 -15.78 -28.31 -6.36
CA GLY A 123 -16.50 -27.75 -7.49
C GLY A 123 -15.66 -27.52 -8.75
N THR A 124 -16.33 -27.00 -9.74
CA THR A 124 -15.80 -26.72 -11.09
C THR A 124 -15.45 -25.22 -11.23
N PRO A 125 -14.73 -24.80 -12.30
CA PRO A 125 -14.54 -23.39 -12.61
C PRO A 125 -15.86 -22.59 -12.65
N VAL A 126 -16.94 -23.19 -13.09
CA VAL A 126 -18.27 -22.55 -13.13
C VAL A 126 -18.80 -22.32 -11.72
N ASP A 127 -18.69 -23.32 -10.84
CA ASP A 127 -19.14 -23.20 -9.43
C ASP A 127 -18.39 -22.12 -8.67
N TRP A 128 -17.15 -21.84 -9.06
CA TRP A 128 -16.30 -20.83 -8.39
C TRP A 128 -16.52 -19.39 -8.85
N PHE A 129 -17.12 -19.16 -10.02
CA PHE A 129 -17.27 -17.82 -10.58
C PHE A 129 -18.70 -17.45 -10.96
N ALA A 130 -19.50 -18.36 -11.51
CA ALA A 130 -20.87 -18.03 -11.92
C ALA A 130 -21.78 -17.56 -10.77
N PRO A 131 -21.68 -18.10 -9.54
CA PRO A 131 -22.46 -17.58 -8.39
C PRO A 131 -22.16 -16.14 -8.03
N TYR A 132 -20.99 -15.62 -8.42
CA TYR A 132 -20.61 -14.20 -8.25
C TYR A 132 -21.04 -13.32 -9.43
N GLY A 133 -21.82 -13.86 -10.38
CA GLY A 133 -22.29 -13.11 -11.54
C GLY A 133 -21.24 -12.89 -12.63
N TRP A 134 -20.11 -13.60 -12.60
CA TRP A 134 -19.08 -13.53 -13.63
C TRP A 134 -19.46 -14.32 -14.86
N ARG A 135 -19.03 -13.84 -16.02
CA ARG A 135 -19.05 -14.62 -17.26
C ARG A 135 -17.94 -15.65 -17.23
N VAL A 136 -18.26 -16.91 -17.47
CA VAL A 136 -17.32 -18.03 -17.43
C VAL A 136 -17.23 -18.69 -18.79
N VAL A 137 -16.01 -18.80 -19.32
CA VAL A 137 -15.70 -19.53 -20.55
C VAL A 137 -14.45 -20.39 -20.33
N GLY A 138 -14.23 -21.42 -21.13
CA GLY A 138 -13.02 -22.22 -20.97
C GLY A 138 -12.97 -23.47 -21.80
N THR A 139 -12.00 -24.34 -21.51
CA THR A 139 -11.77 -25.57 -22.25
C THR A 139 -11.16 -26.67 -21.37
N GLU A 140 -11.64 -27.89 -21.56
CA GLU A 140 -11.03 -29.13 -21.03
C GLU A 140 -9.71 -29.46 -21.74
N GLN A 141 -9.49 -28.92 -22.96
CA GLN A 141 -8.30 -29.15 -23.77
C GLN A 141 -7.24 -28.04 -23.54
N GLY A 142 -6.90 -27.77 -22.29
CA GLY A 142 -5.98 -26.67 -21.90
C GLY A 142 -4.54 -26.85 -22.37
N SER A 143 -4.20 -28.00 -22.96
CA SER A 143 -2.88 -28.25 -23.53
C SER A 143 -2.82 -28.05 -25.05
N GLU A 144 -3.95 -27.70 -25.68
CA GLU A 144 -4.08 -27.54 -27.13
C GLU A 144 -4.26 -26.07 -27.52
N TRP A 145 -3.43 -25.61 -28.47
CA TRP A 145 -3.40 -24.20 -28.86
C TRP A 145 -4.75 -23.67 -29.36
N ALA A 146 -5.42 -24.39 -30.21
CA ALA A 146 -6.65 -23.92 -30.85
C ALA A 146 -7.82 -23.76 -29.87
N PRO A 147 -8.11 -24.75 -28.98
CA PRO A 147 -9.13 -24.58 -27.94
C PRO A 147 -8.80 -23.44 -26.95
N VAL A 148 -7.55 -23.34 -26.46
CA VAL A 148 -7.13 -22.29 -25.54
C VAL A 148 -7.23 -20.91 -26.20
N THR A 149 -6.75 -20.77 -27.44
CA THR A 149 -6.85 -19.51 -28.17
C THR A 149 -8.30 -19.08 -28.36
N ARG A 150 -9.20 -20.01 -28.72
CA ARG A 150 -10.64 -19.72 -28.83
C ARG A 150 -11.22 -19.24 -27.50
N ALA A 151 -10.92 -19.94 -26.40
CA ALA A 151 -11.42 -19.58 -25.08
C ALA A 151 -10.93 -18.18 -24.66
N VAL A 152 -9.66 -17.86 -24.88
CA VAL A 152 -9.09 -16.53 -24.59
C VAL A 152 -9.73 -15.44 -25.45
N LEU A 153 -9.87 -15.67 -26.76
CA LEU A 153 -10.52 -14.71 -27.66
C LEU A 153 -11.99 -14.50 -27.32
N GLU A 154 -12.70 -15.58 -27.00
CA GLU A 154 -14.09 -15.51 -26.55
C GLU A 154 -14.20 -14.73 -25.23
N GLY A 155 -13.31 -15.01 -24.27
CA GLY A 155 -13.27 -14.26 -23.01
C GLY A 155 -12.97 -12.76 -23.17
N ALA A 156 -12.04 -12.42 -24.08
CA ALA A 156 -11.60 -11.04 -24.28
C ALA A 156 -12.54 -10.22 -25.18
N ARG A 157 -13.13 -10.84 -26.21
CA ARG A 157 -13.87 -10.17 -27.30
C ARG A 157 -15.29 -10.67 -27.52
N GLY A 158 -15.66 -11.81 -26.94
CA GLY A 158 -17.00 -12.37 -27.06
C GLY A 158 -18.08 -11.48 -26.45
N ALA A 159 -19.32 -11.72 -26.84
CA ALA A 159 -20.45 -10.93 -26.34
C ALA A 159 -20.56 -10.99 -24.80
N ASN A 160 -20.66 -9.83 -24.18
CA ASN A 160 -20.80 -9.65 -22.74
C ASN A 160 -21.95 -8.68 -22.44
N PRO A 161 -23.21 -9.09 -22.69
CA PRO A 161 -24.36 -8.20 -22.53
C PRO A 161 -24.58 -7.75 -21.08
N GLY A 162 -24.15 -8.56 -20.10
CA GLY A 162 -24.20 -8.22 -18.69
C GLY A 162 -23.18 -7.19 -18.23
N ARG A 163 -22.21 -6.83 -19.08
CA ARG A 163 -21.10 -5.93 -18.73
C ARG A 163 -20.42 -6.32 -17.42
N VAL A 164 -20.13 -7.61 -17.26
CA VAL A 164 -19.56 -8.21 -16.05
C VAL A 164 -18.12 -8.67 -16.31
N PRO A 165 -17.30 -8.86 -15.27
CA PRO A 165 -15.97 -9.41 -15.44
C PRO A 165 -16.03 -10.84 -15.98
N THR A 166 -14.97 -11.27 -16.65
CA THR A 166 -14.90 -12.58 -17.30
C THR A 166 -13.80 -13.44 -16.71
N MET A 167 -14.08 -14.71 -16.50
CA MET A 167 -13.08 -15.74 -16.20
C MET A 167 -12.97 -16.71 -17.37
N VAL A 168 -11.73 -16.93 -17.79
CA VAL A 168 -11.36 -17.94 -18.79
C VAL A 168 -10.54 -19.02 -18.09
N TRP A 169 -10.93 -20.26 -18.19
CA TRP A 169 -10.19 -21.37 -17.61
C TRP A 169 -9.69 -22.35 -18.67
N ALA A 170 -8.57 -22.98 -18.38
CA ALA A 170 -8.01 -24.05 -19.19
C ALA A 170 -7.62 -25.21 -18.29
N LYS A 171 -8.21 -26.39 -18.55
CA LYS A 171 -7.81 -27.62 -17.83
C LYS A 171 -6.47 -28.09 -18.35
N THR A 172 -5.45 -27.95 -17.51
CA THR A 172 -4.08 -28.32 -17.86
C THR A 172 -3.55 -29.46 -16.98
N ARG A 173 -2.29 -29.78 -17.18
CA ARG A 173 -1.50 -30.66 -16.31
C ARG A 173 -0.27 -29.94 -15.87
N LYS A 174 -0.14 -29.74 -14.56
CA LYS A 174 1.03 -29.11 -13.99
C LYS A 174 2.29 -29.91 -14.32
N GLY A 175 3.35 -29.24 -14.81
CA GLY A 175 4.58 -29.89 -15.19
C GLY A 175 4.49 -30.84 -16.37
N ARG A 176 3.50 -30.68 -17.27
CA ARG A 176 3.30 -31.52 -18.45
C ARG A 176 4.58 -31.80 -19.20
N GLY A 177 4.92 -33.09 -19.34
CA GLY A 177 6.12 -33.52 -20.04
C GLY A 177 7.40 -33.47 -19.23
N TYR A 178 7.33 -33.12 -17.91
CA TYR A 178 8.50 -33.06 -17.04
C TYR A 178 8.77 -34.37 -16.26
N GLY A 179 8.48 -35.52 -16.86
CA GLY A 179 8.79 -36.84 -16.33
C GLY A 179 7.96 -37.15 -15.06
N LYS A 180 8.61 -37.62 -14.00
CA LYS A 180 7.93 -38.01 -12.75
C LYS A 180 7.19 -36.89 -12.03
N TYR A 181 7.45 -35.62 -12.40
CA TYR A 181 6.77 -34.44 -11.86
C TYR A 181 5.56 -33.99 -12.72
N ASP A 182 5.26 -34.73 -13.78
CA ASP A 182 4.07 -34.49 -14.60
C ASP A 182 2.82 -34.78 -13.79
N ASN A 183 1.93 -33.80 -13.70
CA ASN A 183 0.69 -33.81 -12.92
C ASN A 183 0.90 -34.03 -11.42
N LYS A 184 1.86 -33.31 -10.83
CA LYS A 184 2.20 -33.36 -9.42
C LYS A 184 2.58 -31.96 -8.90
N SER A 185 3.06 -31.91 -7.66
CA SER A 185 3.61 -30.73 -7.02
C SER A 185 4.87 -30.17 -7.71
N HIS A 186 5.48 -29.15 -7.13
CA HIS A 186 6.78 -28.65 -7.58
C HIS A 186 7.87 -29.73 -7.51
N GLY A 187 8.62 -29.90 -8.61
CA GLY A 187 9.76 -30.79 -8.65
C GLY A 187 11.09 -30.07 -8.49
N THR A 188 12.12 -30.83 -8.13
CA THR A 188 13.50 -30.38 -8.22
C THR A 188 13.93 -30.35 -9.70
N PRO A 189 14.66 -29.32 -10.16
CA PRO A 189 15.22 -29.32 -11.51
C PRO A 189 16.10 -30.54 -11.74
N TRP A 190 15.98 -31.16 -12.93
CA TRP A 190 16.87 -32.25 -13.29
C TRP A 190 18.32 -31.77 -13.32
N PRO A 191 19.28 -32.53 -12.74
CA PRO A 191 20.69 -32.20 -12.87
C PRO A 191 21.08 -32.04 -14.35
N MET A 192 21.93 -31.08 -14.65
CA MET A 192 22.39 -30.81 -16.00
C MET A 192 22.98 -32.09 -16.62
N ASN A 193 22.58 -32.40 -17.85
CA ASN A 193 23.01 -33.53 -18.64
C ASN A 193 22.65 -34.92 -18.05
N ALA A 194 21.83 -35.00 -16.98
CA ALA A 194 21.25 -36.27 -16.54
C ALA A 194 20.33 -36.87 -17.62
N PRO A 195 20.09 -38.17 -17.61
CA PRO A 195 19.20 -38.79 -18.58
C PRO A 195 17.82 -38.11 -18.66
N GLU A 196 17.23 -37.75 -17.52
CA GLU A 196 15.93 -37.10 -17.44
C GLU A 196 15.99 -35.65 -17.95
N PHE A 197 17.13 -34.95 -17.77
CA PHE A 197 17.34 -33.63 -18.34
C PHE A 197 17.24 -33.66 -19.87
N TRP A 198 17.75 -34.70 -20.50
CA TRP A 198 17.67 -34.86 -21.93
C TRP A 198 16.33 -35.40 -22.40
N GLU A 199 15.71 -36.30 -21.66
CA GLU A 199 14.39 -36.87 -22.01
C GLU A 199 13.33 -35.77 -22.17
N VAL A 200 13.32 -34.78 -21.27
CA VAL A 200 12.38 -33.64 -21.37
C VAL A 200 12.65 -32.74 -22.56
N ARG A 201 13.85 -32.75 -23.13
CA ARG A 201 14.29 -31.93 -24.28
C ARG A 201 14.26 -32.67 -25.62
N LYS A 202 14.28 -33.95 -25.56
CA LYS A 202 14.35 -34.84 -26.76
C LYS A 202 13.26 -34.51 -27.76
N ARG A 203 12.04 -34.38 -27.32
CA ARG A 203 10.89 -34.05 -28.21
C ARG A 203 11.09 -32.73 -28.96
N PHE A 204 11.73 -31.77 -28.35
CA PHE A 204 12.03 -30.49 -28.99
C PHE A 204 13.11 -30.67 -30.08
N MET A 205 14.19 -31.35 -29.73
CA MET A 205 15.27 -31.65 -30.69
C MET A 205 14.73 -32.42 -31.89
N GLU A 206 13.94 -33.48 -31.69
CA GLU A 206 13.33 -34.29 -32.74
C GLU A 206 12.36 -33.48 -33.61
N ARG A 207 11.51 -32.64 -32.98
CA ARG A 207 10.49 -31.85 -33.70
C ARG A 207 11.10 -30.83 -34.64
N TYR A 208 12.22 -30.23 -34.23
CA TYR A 208 12.84 -29.13 -34.96
C TYR A 208 14.16 -29.53 -35.68
N GLY A 209 14.59 -30.80 -35.57
CA GLY A 209 15.79 -31.28 -36.22
C GLY A 209 17.06 -30.66 -35.70
N VAL A 210 17.10 -30.25 -34.44
CA VAL A 210 18.24 -29.61 -33.79
C VAL A 210 18.86 -30.49 -32.72
N THR A 211 20.12 -30.28 -32.40
CA THR A 211 20.82 -30.99 -31.33
C THR A 211 21.40 -29.99 -30.35
N TYR A 212 21.10 -30.15 -29.08
CA TYR A 212 21.67 -29.33 -28.02
C TYR A 212 23.10 -29.73 -27.73
N ARG A 213 23.94 -28.75 -27.44
CA ARG A 213 25.35 -28.96 -26.98
C ARG A 213 25.35 -29.80 -25.70
N GLY A 214 26.26 -30.78 -25.62
CA GLY A 214 26.42 -31.66 -24.47
C GLY A 214 25.39 -32.82 -24.43
N PHE A 215 24.61 -33.02 -25.51
CA PHE A 215 23.69 -34.15 -25.58
C PHE A 215 24.45 -35.49 -25.61
N GLY A 216 24.23 -36.31 -24.58
CA GLY A 216 24.96 -37.55 -24.36
C GLY A 216 26.25 -37.43 -23.57
N ASP A 217 26.75 -36.24 -23.32
CA ASP A 217 27.97 -36.00 -22.54
C ASP A 217 27.65 -35.83 -21.04
N PRO A 218 28.62 -36.08 -20.15
CA PRO A 218 28.49 -35.71 -18.75
C PRO A 218 28.45 -34.20 -18.57
N ALA A 219 27.82 -33.74 -17.48
CA ALA A 219 27.77 -32.30 -17.16
C ALA A 219 29.20 -31.74 -16.97
N PRO A 220 29.50 -30.55 -17.51
CA PRO A 220 30.79 -29.90 -17.25
C PRO A 220 30.97 -29.67 -15.74
N ALA A 221 32.19 -29.92 -15.25
CA ALA A 221 32.55 -29.68 -13.85
C ALA A 221 32.60 -28.17 -13.55
N ASP A 222 33.11 -27.38 -14.49
CA ASP A 222 33.28 -25.94 -14.35
C ASP A 222 31.97 -25.19 -14.54
N SER A 223 31.75 -24.14 -13.71
CA SER A 223 30.59 -23.30 -13.71
C SER A 223 30.48 -22.44 -14.97
N ALA A 224 31.61 -21.95 -15.50
CA ALA A 224 31.62 -21.14 -16.72
C ALA A 224 31.28 -21.98 -17.94
N GLU A 225 31.78 -23.22 -18.00
CA GLU A 225 31.42 -24.16 -19.08
C GLU A 225 29.94 -24.55 -19.04
N ARG A 226 29.36 -24.76 -17.85
CA ARG A 226 27.92 -24.97 -17.69
C ARG A 226 27.11 -23.78 -18.21
N THR A 227 27.54 -22.57 -17.89
CA THR A 227 26.90 -21.35 -18.40
C THR A 227 27.03 -21.25 -19.93
N ALA A 228 28.20 -21.56 -20.47
CA ALA A 228 28.45 -21.55 -21.92
C ALA A 228 27.60 -22.60 -22.66
N GLN A 229 27.44 -23.80 -22.10
CA GLN A 229 26.54 -24.81 -22.64
C GLN A 229 25.06 -24.34 -22.60
N THR A 230 24.62 -23.75 -21.49
CA THR A 230 23.25 -23.22 -21.37
C THR A 230 23.01 -22.12 -22.39
N ARG A 231 23.97 -21.20 -22.57
CA ARG A 231 23.91 -20.14 -23.60
C ARG A 231 23.79 -20.72 -25.00
N ALA A 232 24.68 -21.65 -25.36
CA ALA A 232 24.64 -22.28 -26.67
C ALA A 232 23.31 -23.01 -26.94
N ASN A 233 22.76 -23.69 -25.93
CA ASN A 233 21.47 -24.37 -26.07
C ASN A 233 20.29 -23.40 -26.17
N LEU A 234 20.40 -22.23 -25.54
CA LEU A 234 19.41 -21.15 -25.69
C LEU A 234 19.48 -20.57 -27.11
N GLU A 235 20.69 -20.36 -27.66
CA GLU A 235 20.90 -19.91 -29.03
C GLU A 235 20.32 -20.91 -30.06
N VAL A 236 20.56 -22.21 -29.88
CA VAL A 236 19.91 -23.27 -30.68
C VAL A 236 18.39 -23.22 -30.61
N ALA A 237 17.82 -22.98 -29.42
CA ALA A 237 16.37 -22.87 -29.29
C ALA A 237 15.80 -21.65 -30.03
N PHE A 238 16.53 -20.55 -30.06
CA PHE A 238 16.09 -19.31 -30.74
C PHE A 238 16.37 -19.31 -32.26
N SER A 239 17.40 -20.05 -32.74
CA SER A 239 17.69 -20.12 -34.18
C SER A 239 16.53 -20.68 -34.99
N ILE A 240 15.65 -21.44 -34.40
CA ILE A 240 14.41 -21.94 -35.03
C ILE A 240 13.51 -20.78 -35.51
N LEU A 241 13.60 -19.61 -34.87
CA LEU A 241 12.86 -18.43 -35.27
C LEU A 241 13.38 -17.80 -36.55
N ASP A 242 14.68 -18.00 -36.86
CA ASP A 242 15.30 -17.51 -38.10
C ASP A 242 14.71 -18.21 -39.32
N ASP A 243 14.41 -19.50 -39.20
CA ASP A 243 13.71 -20.30 -40.24
C ASP A 243 12.23 -19.90 -40.40
N ARG A 244 11.72 -19.01 -39.54
CA ARG A 244 10.34 -18.54 -39.53
C ARG A 244 10.23 -17.02 -39.61
N ALA A 245 11.17 -16.39 -40.28
CA ALA A 245 11.31 -14.93 -40.38
C ALA A 245 10.01 -14.24 -40.84
N GLU A 246 9.27 -14.81 -41.80
CA GLU A 246 7.98 -14.28 -42.25
C GLU A 246 6.94 -14.22 -41.13
N THR A 247 6.82 -15.30 -40.34
CA THR A 247 5.89 -15.35 -39.19
C THR A 247 6.31 -14.34 -38.13
N VAL A 248 7.59 -14.24 -37.84
CA VAL A 248 8.14 -13.28 -36.86
C VAL A 248 7.87 -11.84 -37.30
N SER A 249 8.12 -11.54 -38.60
CA SER A 249 7.84 -10.21 -39.19
C SER A 249 6.35 -9.87 -39.11
N ALA A 250 5.46 -10.79 -39.49
CA ALA A 250 4.02 -10.57 -39.41
C ALA A 250 3.53 -10.30 -38.00
N ILE A 251 4.10 -10.97 -36.97
CA ILE A 251 3.79 -10.70 -35.56
C ILE A 251 4.31 -9.32 -35.15
N ALA A 252 5.53 -8.97 -35.55
CA ALA A 252 6.14 -7.67 -35.25
C ALA A 252 5.33 -6.51 -35.85
N GLU A 253 4.94 -6.64 -37.12
CA GLU A 253 4.09 -5.65 -37.84
C GLU A 253 2.76 -5.43 -37.10
N ARG A 254 2.10 -6.49 -36.67
CA ARG A 254 0.84 -6.39 -35.90
C ARG A 254 1.04 -5.72 -34.54
N LEU A 255 2.15 -5.98 -33.87
CA LEU A 255 2.47 -5.30 -32.61
C LEU A 255 2.74 -3.82 -32.81
N VAL A 256 3.44 -3.43 -33.90
CA VAL A 256 3.66 -2.01 -34.27
C VAL A 256 2.31 -1.36 -34.56
N ALA A 257 1.50 -1.94 -35.43
CA ALA A 257 0.18 -1.41 -35.75
C ALA A 257 -0.73 -1.23 -34.55
N ALA A 258 -0.66 -2.17 -33.58
CA ALA A 258 -1.40 -2.05 -32.32
C ALA A 258 -0.87 -0.88 -31.45
N ALA A 259 0.44 -0.63 -31.44
CA ALA A 259 1.02 0.51 -30.73
C ALA A 259 0.62 1.85 -31.39
N ASP A 260 0.67 1.92 -32.73
CA ASP A 260 0.28 3.11 -33.49
C ASP A 260 -1.22 3.44 -33.38
N ALA A 261 -2.05 2.45 -33.06
CA ALA A 261 -3.49 2.62 -32.86
C ALA A 261 -3.86 3.12 -31.45
N VAL A 262 -2.90 3.27 -30.53
CA VAL A 262 -3.17 3.82 -29.19
C VAL A 262 -3.52 5.30 -29.32
N PRO A 263 -4.69 5.75 -28.81
CA PRO A 263 -5.10 7.14 -28.92
C PRO A 263 -4.24 8.05 -28.03
N ASP A 264 -4.03 9.29 -28.47
CA ASP A 264 -3.31 10.32 -27.69
C ASP A 264 -4.09 10.79 -26.46
N THR A 265 -5.40 10.56 -26.41
CA THR A 265 -6.28 10.94 -25.30
C THR A 265 -7.22 9.81 -24.93
N ILE A 266 -7.50 9.68 -23.64
CA ILE A 266 -8.49 8.77 -23.10
C ILE A 266 -9.36 9.54 -22.09
N GLY A 267 -10.62 9.80 -22.44
CA GLY A 267 -11.52 10.62 -21.61
C GLY A 267 -10.93 12.01 -21.33
N GLY A 268 -10.67 12.33 -20.06
CA GLY A 268 -10.01 13.58 -19.65
C GLY A 268 -8.50 13.50 -19.53
N PHE A 269 -7.88 12.35 -19.84
CA PHE A 269 -6.45 12.13 -19.74
C PHE A 269 -5.77 12.30 -21.12
N HIS A 270 -4.50 12.70 -21.08
CA HIS A 270 -3.68 12.88 -22.26
C HIS A 270 -2.53 11.86 -22.25
N LEU A 271 -2.43 11.08 -23.31
CA LEU A 271 -1.36 10.09 -23.48
C LEU A 271 -0.16 10.65 -24.26
N GLY A 272 -0.32 11.71 -25.01
CA GLY A 272 0.72 12.32 -25.85
C GLY A 272 1.11 13.77 -25.49
N GLY A 273 0.46 14.39 -24.49
CA GLY A 273 0.66 15.78 -24.07
C GLY A 273 1.18 15.92 -22.64
N SER A 274 1.49 17.14 -22.23
CA SER A 274 1.77 17.42 -20.82
C SER A 274 0.47 17.41 -20.05
N SER A 275 0.26 16.40 -19.22
CA SER A 275 -0.71 16.49 -18.13
C SER A 275 -0.15 17.36 -17.02
N ALA A 276 -1.01 18.00 -16.24
CA ALA A 276 -0.57 18.70 -15.04
C ALA A 276 0.14 17.71 -14.13
N ALA A 277 1.36 18.02 -13.71
CA ALA A 277 2.11 17.21 -12.78
C ALA A 277 1.47 17.33 -11.40
N VAL A 278 0.57 16.40 -11.06
CA VAL A 278 -0.20 16.41 -9.80
C VAL A 278 0.73 16.46 -8.58
N PHE A 279 1.90 15.84 -8.66
CA PHE A 279 2.89 15.86 -7.58
C PHE A 279 3.50 17.24 -7.35
N ASP A 280 3.54 18.10 -8.37
CA ASP A 280 4.11 19.44 -8.32
C ASP A 280 3.04 20.52 -8.11
N ASP A 281 1.76 20.11 -7.96
CA ASP A 281 0.68 21.06 -7.71
C ASP A 281 0.73 21.57 -6.28
N ALA A 282 1.23 22.80 -6.15
CA ALA A 282 1.36 23.47 -4.87
C ALA A 282 0.01 23.70 -4.15
N ALA A 283 -1.10 23.74 -4.88
CA ALA A 283 -2.41 23.87 -4.24
C ALA A 283 -2.76 22.60 -3.44
N ILE A 284 -2.24 21.42 -3.83
CA ILE A 284 -2.49 20.16 -3.13
C ILE A 284 -1.44 19.90 -2.05
N THR A 285 -0.18 20.27 -2.30
CA THR A 285 0.96 19.88 -1.45
C THR A 285 1.42 20.97 -0.50
N ASP A 286 0.98 22.22 -0.69
CA ASP A 286 1.31 23.37 0.17
C ASP A 286 0.11 23.73 1.05
N TYR A 287 0.10 23.16 2.26
CA TYR A 287 -0.96 23.36 3.27
C TYR A 287 -1.16 24.80 3.68
N GLU A 288 -0.20 25.70 3.49
CA GLU A 288 -0.33 27.14 3.77
C GLU A 288 -1.28 27.84 2.79
N ARG A 289 -1.55 27.20 1.64
CA ARG A 289 -2.49 27.69 0.62
C ARG A 289 -3.90 27.13 0.77
N TYR A 290 -4.12 26.29 1.75
CA TYR A 290 -5.43 25.67 1.95
C TYR A 290 -6.48 26.69 2.36
N PRO A 291 -7.75 26.51 1.94
CA PRO A 291 -8.82 27.45 2.30
C PRO A 291 -9.04 27.47 3.81
N ALA A 292 -9.27 28.69 4.34
CA ALA A 292 -9.50 28.90 5.78
C ALA A 292 -10.67 28.08 6.35
N SER A 293 -11.65 27.71 5.51
CA SER A 293 -12.80 26.88 5.89
C SER A 293 -12.43 25.46 6.34
N LEU A 294 -11.21 24.98 6.02
CA LEU A 294 -10.71 23.69 6.50
C LEU A 294 -10.27 23.75 7.98
N PHE A 295 -10.07 24.94 8.53
CA PHE A 295 -9.58 25.14 9.89
C PHE A 295 -10.69 25.65 10.79
N LYS A 296 -10.63 25.27 12.06
CA LYS A 296 -11.62 25.61 13.07
C LYS A 296 -11.08 26.62 14.08
N PRO A 297 -11.91 27.55 14.58
CA PRO A 297 -11.51 28.49 15.60
C PRO A 297 -11.09 27.82 16.91
N ALA A 298 -10.19 28.47 17.66
CA ALA A 298 -9.88 28.09 19.05
C ALA A 298 -11.14 28.09 19.93
N GLY A 299 -11.25 27.11 20.81
CA GLY A 299 -12.38 26.93 21.73
C GLY A 299 -13.49 26.03 21.20
N GLU A 300 -13.59 25.80 19.89
CA GLU A 300 -14.54 24.84 19.33
C GLU A 300 -14.09 23.40 19.59
N LYS A 301 -15.06 22.47 19.69
CA LYS A 301 -14.81 21.03 19.86
C LYS A 301 -15.10 20.27 18.57
N HIS A 302 -14.08 19.60 18.04
CA HIS A 302 -14.21 18.78 16.84
C HIS A 302 -13.46 17.45 16.97
N PRO A 303 -14.02 16.34 16.44
CA PRO A 303 -13.23 15.13 16.19
C PRO A 303 -12.23 15.40 15.07
N ASN A 304 -11.00 14.89 15.21
CA ASN A 304 -10.00 15.08 14.16
C ASN A 304 -10.39 14.37 12.83
N ARG A 305 -11.16 13.26 12.89
CA ARG A 305 -11.66 12.56 11.69
C ARG A 305 -12.59 13.40 10.82
N THR A 306 -13.28 14.41 11.37
CA THR A 306 -14.14 15.32 10.57
C THR A 306 -13.33 16.22 9.65
N ALA A 307 -12.06 16.49 10.00
CA ALA A 307 -11.16 17.22 9.12
C ALA A 307 -10.78 16.41 7.86
N LEU A 308 -10.70 15.07 7.96
CA LEU A 308 -10.54 14.22 6.79
C LEU A 308 -11.70 14.38 5.81
N ALA A 309 -12.95 14.41 6.31
CA ALA A 309 -14.12 14.64 5.44
C ALA A 309 -14.03 15.98 4.72
N SER A 310 -13.74 17.05 5.45
CA SER A 310 -13.66 18.41 4.88
C SER A 310 -12.52 18.52 3.86
N TRP A 311 -11.34 17.98 4.20
CA TRP A 311 -10.19 17.97 3.31
C TRP A 311 -10.43 17.12 2.06
N GLY A 312 -11.04 15.93 2.22
CA GLY A 312 -11.38 15.04 1.11
C GLY A 312 -12.38 15.69 0.14
N ALA A 313 -13.40 16.38 0.65
CA ALA A 313 -14.34 17.12 -0.17
C ALA A 313 -13.65 18.27 -0.91
N TRP A 314 -12.79 19.02 -0.23
CA TRP A 314 -12.02 20.09 -0.84
C TRP A 314 -11.09 19.60 -1.95
N VAL A 315 -10.24 18.61 -1.69
CA VAL A 315 -9.23 18.17 -2.67
C VAL A 315 -9.85 17.61 -3.93
N ASN A 316 -10.95 16.86 -3.81
CA ASN A 316 -11.65 16.32 -4.99
C ASN A 316 -12.48 17.39 -5.73
N THR A 317 -12.96 18.42 -5.03
CA THR A 317 -13.59 19.59 -5.67
C THR A 317 -12.55 20.44 -6.39
N TYR A 318 -11.37 20.64 -5.78
CA TYR A 318 -10.24 21.30 -6.43
C TYR A 318 -9.81 20.55 -7.70
N ALA A 319 -9.62 19.22 -7.61
CA ALA A 319 -9.25 18.38 -8.75
C ALA A 319 -10.32 18.40 -9.86
N LYS A 320 -11.60 18.49 -9.52
CA LYS A 320 -12.70 18.66 -10.48
C LYS A 320 -12.54 19.92 -11.33
N LYS A 321 -12.16 21.02 -10.69
CA LYS A 321 -11.95 22.32 -11.36
C LYS A 321 -10.64 22.34 -12.15
N SER A 322 -9.56 21.78 -11.63
CA SER A 322 -8.22 21.85 -12.22
C SER A 322 -7.95 20.74 -13.24
N TYR A 323 -8.52 19.54 -13.05
CA TYR A 323 -8.23 18.35 -13.84
C TYR A 323 -9.46 17.71 -14.50
N GLY A 324 -10.68 18.20 -14.21
CA GLY A 324 -11.93 17.64 -14.75
C GLY A 324 -12.32 16.25 -14.21
N ARG A 325 -11.64 15.79 -13.16
CA ARG A 325 -11.82 14.46 -12.55
C ARG A 325 -11.55 14.50 -11.05
N PRO A 326 -11.99 13.50 -10.26
CA PRO A 326 -11.52 13.37 -8.89
C PRO A 326 -10.02 13.05 -8.88
N LEU A 327 -9.30 13.49 -7.86
CA LEU A 327 -7.93 13.05 -7.61
C LEU A 327 -7.94 11.73 -6.84
N PHE A 328 -8.69 11.68 -5.75
CA PHE A 328 -8.84 10.48 -4.93
C PHE A 328 -10.11 9.70 -5.26
N ILE A 329 -9.93 8.39 -5.45
CA ILE A 329 -11.01 7.42 -5.36
C ILE A 329 -10.92 6.79 -3.98
N ALA A 330 -12.04 6.73 -3.28
CA ALA A 330 -12.10 6.34 -1.88
C ALA A 330 -12.99 5.12 -1.66
N CYS A 331 -12.68 4.31 -0.66
CA CYS A 331 -13.53 3.22 -0.18
C CYS A 331 -13.33 2.94 1.31
N SER A 332 -14.25 2.20 1.89
CA SER A 332 -14.17 1.74 3.27
C SER A 332 -14.73 0.33 3.42
N ALA A 333 -14.40 -0.32 4.52
CA ALA A 333 -14.93 -1.64 4.88
C ALA A 333 -16.32 -1.49 5.54
N ASP A 334 -17.31 -1.00 4.79
CA ASP A 334 -18.68 -0.66 5.27
C ASP A 334 -18.70 0.43 6.38
N LEU A 335 -17.65 1.26 6.43
CA LEU A 335 -17.44 2.26 7.49
C LEU A 335 -17.24 3.68 6.95
N ALA A 336 -17.73 3.98 5.73
CA ALA A 336 -17.41 5.23 5.04
C ALA A 336 -17.82 6.49 5.81
N GLU A 337 -19.02 6.49 6.40
CA GLU A 337 -19.48 7.61 7.21
C GLU A 337 -18.78 7.67 8.58
N SER A 338 -18.60 6.52 9.25
CA SER A 338 -18.00 6.51 10.59
C SER A 338 -16.51 6.86 10.58
N THR A 339 -15.78 6.52 9.52
CA THR A 339 -14.37 6.92 9.34
C THR A 339 -14.21 8.29 8.67
N ASN A 340 -15.32 8.90 8.24
CA ASN A 340 -15.38 10.17 7.53
C ASN A 340 -14.70 10.18 6.15
N ILE A 341 -14.36 9.04 5.58
CA ILE A 341 -13.82 8.96 4.22
C ILE A 341 -14.87 9.29 3.16
N ALA A 342 -16.15 9.20 3.51
CA ALA A 342 -17.27 9.64 2.64
C ALA A 342 -17.12 11.10 2.19
N GLY A 343 -16.36 11.91 2.92
CA GLY A 343 -16.04 13.28 2.55
C GLY A 343 -15.48 13.43 1.14
N PHE A 344 -14.67 12.50 0.65
CA PHE A 344 -14.09 12.55 -0.70
C PHE A 344 -15.12 12.60 -1.84
N ALA A 345 -16.37 12.28 -1.56
CA ALA A 345 -17.48 12.32 -2.51
C ALA A 345 -18.48 13.45 -2.23
N LYS A 346 -18.36 14.16 -1.10
CA LYS A 346 -19.30 15.20 -0.65
C LYS A 346 -19.06 16.55 -1.31
N ASP A 347 -20.08 17.41 -1.19
CA ASP A 347 -20.04 18.79 -1.66
C ASP A 347 -19.04 19.62 -0.84
N PHE A 348 -18.41 20.61 -1.48
CA PHE A 348 -17.53 21.57 -0.82
C PHE A 348 -17.74 22.97 -1.38
N ASP A 349 -17.95 23.95 -0.49
CA ASP A 349 -18.08 25.38 -0.82
C ASP A 349 -19.05 25.67 -1.99
N GLY A 350 -20.24 25.06 -1.93
CA GLY A 350 -21.29 25.20 -2.94
C GLY A 350 -21.11 24.38 -4.21
N GLU A 351 -19.98 23.74 -4.40
CA GLU A 351 -19.73 22.84 -5.53
C GLU A 351 -20.20 21.42 -5.20
N LYS A 352 -20.92 20.81 -6.13
CA LYS A 352 -21.39 19.44 -5.97
C LYS A 352 -20.24 18.45 -6.03
N GLY A 353 -20.17 17.55 -5.04
CA GLY A 353 -19.21 16.45 -5.00
C GLY A 353 -19.50 15.39 -6.06
N TRP A 354 -18.64 14.35 -6.07
CA TRP A 354 -18.74 13.25 -7.04
C TRP A 354 -19.77 12.18 -6.67
N GLY A 355 -20.18 12.09 -5.39
CA GLY A 355 -21.12 11.10 -4.88
C GLY A 355 -20.57 9.68 -4.84
N TRP A 356 -21.45 8.74 -4.48
CA TRP A 356 -21.20 7.32 -4.52
C TRP A 356 -21.04 6.83 -5.96
N TYR A 357 -20.13 5.89 -6.17
CA TYR A 357 -20.05 5.17 -7.42
C TYR A 357 -21.24 4.20 -7.54
N GLU A 358 -21.96 4.32 -8.63
CA GLU A 358 -23.04 3.41 -9.04
C GLU A 358 -22.83 3.04 -10.51
N ARG A 359 -22.57 1.76 -10.79
CA ARG A 359 -22.16 1.30 -12.13
C ARG A 359 -23.07 1.75 -13.28
N ASP A 360 -24.37 1.90 -13.00
CA ASP A 360 -25.39 2.22 -13.99
C ASP A 360 -25.91 3.66 -13.89
N ARG A 361 -25.82 4.31 -12.72
CA ARG A 361 -26.36 5.64 -12.47
C ARG A 361 -25.30 6.73 -12.28
N ASN A 362 -24.20 6.41 -11.60
CA ASN A 362 -23.10 7.33 -11.36
C ASN A 362 -21.73 6.64 -11.50
N PRO A 363 -21.33 6.24 -12.72
CA PRO A 363 -20.06 5.55 -12.95
C PRO A 363 -18.81 6.44 -12.79
N ARG A 364 -18.99 7.73 -12.44
CA ARG A 364 -17.95 8.70 -12.13
C ARG A 364 -17.86 9.03 -10.64
N GLY A 365 -18.62 8.36 -9.79
CA GLY A 365 -18.60 8.56 -8.34
C GLY A 365 -17.21 8.27 -7.75
N ALA A 366 -16.80 9.07 -6.77
CA ALA A 366 -15.48 8.97 -6.16
C ALA A 366 -15.45 8.06 -4.91
N LEU A 367 -16.59 7.69 -4.37
CA LEU A 367 -16.71 6.79 -3.22
C LEU A 367 -17.29 5.45 -3.67
N LEU A 368 -16.47 4.40 -3.55
CA LEU A 368 -16.85 3.06 -4.00
C LEU A 368 -17.75 2.36 -2.97
N PRO A 369 -18.81 1.64 -3.39
CA PRO A 369 -19.71 0.89 -2.51
C PRO A 369 -19.07 -0.43 -2.07
N GLN A 370 -17.94 -0.35 -1.39
CA GLN A 370 -17.25 -1.52 -0.88
C GLN A 370 -17.80 -1.95 0.48
N GLN A 371 -17.65 -3.22 0.78
CA GLN A 371 -18.12 -3.84 2.01
C GLN A 371 -16.93 -4.25 2.90
N ILE A 372 -17.12 -5.19 3.83
CA ILE A 372 -16.13 -5.64 4.82
C ILE A 372 -15.05 -6.48 4.10
N THR A 373 -14.16 -5.79 3.41
CA THR A 373 -13.16 -6.37 2.49
C THR A 373 -11.87 -5.55 2.53
N GLU A 374 -11.27 -5.37 3.72
CA GLU A 374 -10.10 -4.51 3.94
C GLU A 374 -8.94 -4.83 3.00
N PHE A 375 -8.65 -6.12 2.80
CA PHE A 375 -7.56 -6.55 1.93
C PHE A 375 -7.81 -6.13 0.47
N THR A 376 -9.00 -6.44 -0.03
CA THR A 376 -9.38 -6.08 -1.42
C THR A 376 -9.51 -4.58 -1.60
N ASN A 377 -10.06 -3.86 -0.62
CA ASN A 377 -10.13 -2.40 -0.64
C ASN A 377 -8.73 -1.78 -0.78
N ALA A 378 -7.78 -2.23 0.03
CA ALA A 378 -6.39 -1.78 -0.09
C ALA A 378 -5.78 -2.17 -1.45
N GLY A 379 -5.97 -3.42 -1.89
CA GLY A 379 -5.48 -3.92 -3.17
C GLY A 379 -6.02 -3.13 -4.36
N MET A 380 -7.30 -2.80 -4.36
CA MET A 380 -7.91 -1.97 -5.41
C MET A 380 -7.33 -0.56 -5.41
N MET A 381 -7.14 0.07 -4.25
CA MET A 381 -6.60 1.43 -4.17
C MET A 381 -5.14 1.50 -4.63
N VAL A 382 -4.31 0.51 -4.30
CA VAL A 382 -2.92 0.49 -4.77
C VAL A 382 -2.83 0.14 -6.26
N GLY A 383 -3.68 -0.75 -6.76
CA GLY A 383 -3.78 -1.06 -8.19
C GLY A 383 -4.23 0.16 -9.01
N LEU A 384 -5.24 0.87 -8.53
CA LEU A 384 -5.71 2.11 -9.14
C LEU A 384 -4.59 3.17 -9.18
N ALA A 385 -3.83 3.33 -8.10
CA ALA A 385 -2.73 4.27 -8.01
C ALA A 385 -1.50 3.85 -8.83
N SER A 386 -1.42 2.62 -9.31
CA SER A 386 -0.33 2.15 -10.18
C SER A 386 -0.54 2.51 -11.66
N VAL A 387 -1.75 2.89 -12.06
CA VAL A 387 -2.07 3.24 -13.45
C VAL A 387 -1.64 4.67 -13.73
N ASN A 388 -0.60 4.81 -14.56
CA ASN A 388 -0.08 6.10 -14.99
C ASN A 388 -0.36 6.32 -16.48
N LEU A 389 -1.11 7.35 -16.80
CA LEU A 389 -1.54 7.74 -18.14
C LEU A 389 -0.75 8.95 -18.67
N ALA A 390 0.33 9.35 -17.99
CA ALA A 390 1.18 10.45 -18.44
C ALA A 390 1.92 10.10 -19.74
N ALA A 391 2.17 11.10 -20.58
CA ALA A 391 2.95 10.95 -21.80
C ALA A 391 4.39 10.49 -21.52
N ASP A 392 5.00 10.97 -20.43
CA ASP A 392 6.29 10.49 -19.92
C ASP A 392 6.09 9.89 -18.53
N PRO A 393 5.74 8.59 -18.43
CA PRO A 393 5.44 7.95 -17.16
C PRO A 393 6.67 7.74 -16.25
N PHE A 394 7.88 7.98 -16.77
CA PHE A 394 9.10 7.94 -15.96
C PHE A 394 9.32 9.24 -15.15
N ARG A 395 8.78 10.36 -15.64
CA ARG A 395 8.99 11.69 -15.02
C ARG A 395 7.76 12.24 -14.35
N SER A 396 6.58 11.96 -14.91
CA SER A 396 5.32 12.51 -14.43
C SER A 396 4.30 11.41 -14.10
N PHE A 397 3.25 11.79 -13.38
CA PHE A 397 2.13 10.93 -13.07
C PHE A 397 0.83 11.61 -13.45
N ASP A 398 0.02 10.94 -14.26
CA ASP A 398 -1.36 11.31 -14.56
C ASP A 398 -2.26 10.09 -14.32
N GLY A 399 -3.03 10.14 -13.25
CA GLY A 399 -3.85 9.02 -12.79
C GLY A 399 -4.64 9.38 -11.55
N PHE A 400 -5.19 8.39 -10.90
CA PHE A 400 -5.92 8.54 -9.64
C PHE A 400 -5.02 8.20 -8.46
N TRP A 401 -5.31 8.82 -7.32
CA TRP A 401 -4.79 8.42 -6.03
C TRP A 401 -5.85 7.63 -5.28
N GLY A 402 -5.43 6.70 -4.44
CA GLY A 402 -6.34 5.84 -3.68
C GLY A 402 -6.48 6.29 -2.23
N ALA A 403 -7.66 6.05 -1.65
CA ALA A 403 -7.87 6.16 -0.21
C ALA A 403 -8.72 5.00 0.30
N CYS A 404 -8.27 4.31 1.35
CA CYS A 404 -9.06 3.25 1.96
C CYS A 404 -9.03 3.35 3.49
N SER A 405 -10.20 3.19 4.12
CA SER A 405 -10.36 3.28 5.56
C SER A 405 -10.92 2.02 6.19
N THR A 406 -10.56 1.81 7.44
CA THR A 406 -11.18 0.89 8.39
C THR A 406 -10.89 1.36 9.80
N TYR A 407 -11.32 0.64 10.84
CA TYR A 407 -10.88 0.91 12.21
C TYR A 407 -9.42 0.52 12.43
N GLY A 408 -8.78 1.13 13.42
CA GLY A 408 -7.38 0.92 13.74
C GLY A 408 -7.06 -0.56 13.96
N SER A 409 -7.87 -1.25 14.75
CA SER A 409 -7.71 -2.68 15.05
C SER A 409 -7.69 -3.60 13.83
N PHE A 410 -8.31 -3.21 12.72
CA PHE A 410 -8.37 -4.00 11.47
C PHE A 410 -7.38 -3.54 10.41
N SER A 411 -6.61 -2.49 10.68
CA SER A 411 -5.65 -1.91 9.71
C SER A 411 -4.62 -2.91 9.22
N TYR A 412 -4.24 -3.91 10.02
CA TYR A 412 -3.27 -4.95 9.65
C TYR A 412 -3.73 -5.77 8.45
N LEU A 413 -5.04 -5.91 8.21
CA LEU A 413 -5.59 -6.64 7.07
C LEU A 413 -5.22 -6.00 5.72
N LYS A 414 -4.85 -4.72 5.70
CA LYS A 414 -4.41 -3.97 4.52
C LYS A 414 -2.91 -4.12 4.22
N TYR A 415 -2.13 -4.72 5.12
CA TYR A 415 -0.67 -4.76 5.02
C TYR A 415 -0.16 -5.45 3.74
N GLY A 416 -0.75 -6.59 3.37
CA GLY A 416 -0.29 -7.35 2.21
C GLY A 416 -0.22 -6.54 0.91
N PRO A 417 -1.33 -5.93 0.44
CA PRO A 417 -1.33 -5.08 -0.74
C PRO A 417 -0.44 -3.85 -0.61
N MET A 418 -0.44 -3.18 0.55
CA MET A 418 0.40 -2.00 0.79
C MET A 418 1.88 -2.33 0.70
N ARG A 419 2.30 -3.50 1.24
CA ARG A 419 3.67 -3.98 1.14
C ARG A 419 4.10 -4.20 -0.32
N LEU A 420 3.27 -4.86 -1.10
CA LEU A 420 3.57 -5.11 -2.53
C LEU A 420 3.64 -3.80 -3.32
N PHE A 421 2.77 -2.84 -3.02
CA PHE A 421 2.83 -1.51 -3.63
C PHE A 421 4.09 -0.73 -3.27
N SER A 422 4.51 -0.82 -2.01
CA SER A 422 5.77 -0.24 -1.53
C SER A 422 6.98 -0.82 -2.28
N GLN A 423 7.01 -2.14 -2.50
CA GLN A 423 8.06 -2.81 -3.27
C GLN A 423 8.03 -2.40 -4.75
N LEU A 424 6.83 -2.37 -5.36
CA LEU A 424 6.66 -1.89 -6.73
C LEU A 424 7.17 -0.46 -6.89
N ALA A 425 6.79 0.45 -6.00
CA ALA A 425 7.21 1.84 -6.04
C ALA A 425 8.72 2.04 -5.82
N GLN A 426 9.40 1.10 -5.12
CA GLN A 426 10.83 1.12 -4.92
C GLN A 426 11.59 0.81 -6.22
N ASP A 427 11.22 -0.26 -6.91
CA ASP A 427 12.02 -0.86 -7.98
C ASP A 427 11.46 -0.56 -9.38
N CYS A 428 10.20 -0.13 -9.49
CA CYS A 428 9.61 0.35 -10.74
C CYS A 428 10.09 1.77 -11.06
N GLU A 429 10.69 1.95 -12.24
CA GLU A 429 11.12 3.28 -12.68
C GLU A 429 9.95 4.18 -13.11
N LEU A 430 8.77 3.61 -13.38
CA LEU A 430 7.57 4.38 -13.69
C LEU A 430 7.03 5.06 -12.43
N LYS A 431 6.56 6.30 -12.58
CA LYS A 431 5.90 7.00 -11.47
C LYS A 431 4.56 6.36 -11.16
N VAL A 432 4.29 6.20 -9.87
CA VAL A 432 3.00 5.72 -9.35
C VAL A 432 2.34 6.82 -8.52
N GLY A 433 1.03 6.72 -8.33
CA GLY A 433 0.27 7.63 -7.48
C GLY A 433 0.53 7.39 -6.00
N LYS A 434 -0.33 7.97 -5.18
CA LYS A 434 -0.28 7.82 -3.70
C LYS A 434 -1.52 7.13 -3.17
N VAL A 435 -1.37 6.49 -2.03
CA VAL A 435 -2.48 5.84 -1.33
C VAL A 435 -2.53 6.30 0.12
N LEU A 436 -3.70 6.77 0.54
CA LEU A 436 -4.02 7.03 1.94
C LEU A 436 -4.51 5.75 2.60
N TRP A 437 -3.76 5.29 3.59
CA TRP A 437 -4.10 4.19 4.46
C TRP A 437 -4.68 4.75 5.76
N ILE A 438 -5.99 4.77 5.89
CA ILE A 438 -6.68 5.46 6.97
C ILE A 438 -7.12 4.45 8.03
N ALA A 439 -6.70 4.68 9.27
CA ALA A 439 -7.21 4.07 10.48
C ALA A 439 -8.15 5.09 11.15
N GLY A 440 -9.45 4.93 10.93
CA GLY A 440 -10.45 5.94 11.31
C GLY A 440 -10.76 6.01 12.80
N HIS A 441 -10.44 4.94 13.55
CA HIS A 441 -10.64 4.82 14.98
C HIS A 441 -9.41 4.15 15.60
N SER A 442 -8.46 4.96 16.02
CA SER A 442 -7.19 4.53 16.60
C SER A 442 -7.20 4.68 18.12
N GLY A 443 -6.49 3.78 18.82
CA GLY A 443 -6.39 3.79 20.28
C GLY A 443 -7.65 3.34 21.01
N PRO A 444 -7.67 3.43 22.32
CA PRO A 444 -8.81 3.06 23.16
C PRO A 444 -9.98 4.04 23.05
N GLU A 445 -9.79 5.21 22.46
CA GLU A 445 -10.81 6.22 22.22
C GLU A 445 -11.96 5.75 21.28
N THR A 446 -11.86 4.53 20.76
CA THR A 446 -12.96 3.82 20.09
C THR A 446 -14.10 3.50 21.08
N ALA A 447 -13.78 3.37 22.36
CA ALA A 447 -14.65 3.31 23.54
C ALA A 447 -15.80 2.28 23.46
N GLU A 448 -17.03 2.73 23.18
CA GLU A 448 -18.25 1.92 23.21
C GLU A 448 -18.21 0.67 22.30
N ASP A 449 -17.35 0.66 21.29
CA ASP A 449 -17.17 -0.49 20.39
C ASP A 449 -16.44 -1.68 21.04
N SER A 450 -15.91 -1.53 22.22
CA SER A 450 -15.24 -2.56 23.02
C SER A 450 -13.88 -3.05 22.52
N ARG A 451 -13.34 -3.99 23.30
CA ARG A 451 -11.98 -4.57 23.22
C ARG A 451 -11.54 -4.98 21.81
N THR A 452 -12.44 -5.60 21.05
CA THR A 452 -12.13 -6.13 19.70
C THR A 452 -11.86 -5.05 18.66
N HIS A 453 -12.24 -3.80 18.95
CA HIS A 453 -12.14 -2.67 18.04
C HIS A 453 -11.01 -1.68 18.41
N PHE A 454 -10.35 -1.88 19.53
CA PHE A 454 -9.29 -0.97 20.01
C PHE A 454 -7.97 -1.17 19.28
N GLY A 455 -7.51 -0.14 18.58
CA GLY A 455 -6.24 -0.11 17.88
C GLY A 455 -5.09 0.30 18.80
N VAL A 456 -4.70 -0.54 19.76
CA VAL A 456 -3.57 -0.25 20.68
C VAL A 456 -2.22 -0.49 20.00
N PHE A 457 -2.17 -1.43 19.07
CA PHE A 457 -0.93 -1.87 18.41
C PHE A 457 -0.92 -1.60 16.90
N GLU A 458 -1.91 -0.94 16.34
CA GLU A 458 -2.11 -0.81 14.89
C GLU A 458 -0.95 -0.13 14.16
N THR A 459 -0.26 0.80 14.83
CA THR A 459 0.87 1.52 14.22
C THR A 459 2.11 0.65 14.04
N GLN A 460 2.18 -0.52 14.67
CA GLN A 460 3.27 -1.44 14.42
C GLN A 460 3.26 -1.99 12.99
N VAL A 461 2.10 -2.11 12.38
CA VAL A 461 1.97 -2.58 11.00
C VAL A 461 2.60 -1.60 10.00
N THR A 462 2.49 -0.29 10.25
CA THR A 462 3.11 0.74 9.42
C THR A 462 4.62 0.84 9.65
N GLN A 463 5.09 0.41 10.83
CA GLN A 463 6.52 0.32 11.16
C GLN A 463 7.24 -0.91 10.56
N LEU A 464 6.51 -1.81 9.87
CA LEU A 464 7.08 -2.97 9.17
C LEU A 464 7.61 -2.64 7.76
N PHE A 465 7.67 -1.37 7.39
CA PHE A 465 8.18 -0.91 6.10
C PHE A 465 9.58 -0.31 6.25
N PRO A 466 10.42 -0.38 5.21
CA PRO A 466 11.65 0.39 5.17
C PRO A 466 11.38 1.90 5.32
N GLU A 467 12.36 2.64 5.83
CA GLU A 467 12.26 4.10 5.90
C GLU A 467 12.02 4.74 4.52
N GLY A 468 11.15 5.74 4.47
CA GLY A 468 10.80 6.45 3.24
C GLY A 468 9.68 5.81 2.41
N HIS A 469 9.19 4.62 2.78
CA HIS A 469 8.10 3.94 2.06
C HIS A 469 6.71 4.32 2.56
N VAL A 470 6.59 4.61 3.83
CA VAL A 470 5.34 5.03 4.49
C VAL A 470 5.61 6.28 5.32
N ILE A 471 4.70 7.24 5.27
CA ILE A 471 4.64 8.35 6.22
C ILE A 471 3.49 8.09 7.17
N ASP A 472 3.80 7.95 8.45
CA ASP A 472 2.85 7.62 9.52
C ASP A 472 2.44 8.90 10.25
N LEU A 473 1.15 9.23 10.29
CA LEU A 473 0.59 10.50 10.75
C LEU A 473 -0.35 10.32 11.93
N HIS A 474 -0.12 11.06 13.02
CA HIS A 474 -0.87 11.02 14.26
C HIS A 474 -1.34 12.42 14.71
N PRO A 475 -2.10 13.16 13.88
CA PRO A 475 -2.63 14.45 14.28
C PRO A 475 -3.60 14.29 15.44
N TRP A 476 -3.45 15.09 16.49
CA TRP A 476 -4.29 14.93 17.68
C TRP A 476 -5.55 15.81 17.67
N GLU A 477 -5.57 16.90 16.88
CA GLU A 477 -6.74 17.75 16.76
C GLU A 477 -7.06 18.10 15.29
N HIS A 478 -8.24 18.66 15.05
CA HIS A 478 -8.83 18.89 13.73
C HIS A 478 -7.89 19.65 12.77
N ASN A 479 -7.30 20.77 13.21
CA ASN A 479 -6.55 21.67 12.35
C ASN A 479 -5.21 21.09 11.90
N GLU A 480 -4.69 20.08 12.58
CA GLU A 480 -3.47 19.40 12.17
C GLU A 480 -3.65 18.47 10.99
N VAL A 481 -4.87 17.89 10.81
CA VAL A 481 -5.12 16.88 9.78
C VAL A 481 -4.86 17.40 8.35
N PRO A 482 -5.39 18.54 7.92
CA PRO A 482 -5.09 19.10 6.60
C PRO A 482 -3.60 19.37 6.42
N VAL A 483 -2.96 19.90 7.46
CA VAL A 483 -1.55 20.29 7.45
C VAL A 483 -0.63 19.09 7.23
N VAL A 484 -0.84 18.01 8.00
CA VAL A 484 0.01 16.82 7.89
C VAL A 484 -0.23 16.05 6.61
N LEU A 485 -1.47 16.07 6.07
CA LEU A 485 -1.76 15.49 4.76
C LEU A 485 -1.00 16.21 3.65
N GLY A 486 -1.05 17.54 3.59
CA GLY A 486 -0.28 18.32 2.62
C GLY A 486 1.22 18.07 2.73
N ALA A 487 1.76 18.09 3.96
CA ALA A 487 3.16 17.81 4.21
C ALA A 487 3.60 16.40 3.75
N ALA A 488 2.78 15.37 4.03
CA ALA A 488 3.09 13.99 3.65
C ALA A 488 2.95 13.77 2.13
N LEU A 489 1.93 14.34 1.50
CA LEU A 489 1.73 14.22 0.05
C LEU A 489 2.86 14.85 -0.77
N ARG A 490 3.55 15.81 -0.21
CA ARG A 490 4.76 16.43 -0.80
C ARG A 490 5.97 15.48 -0.81
N GLN A 491 6.00 14.46 0.04
CA GLN A 491 7.12 13.53 0.15
C GLN A 491 7.08 12.46 -0.95
N LYS A 492 8.21 11.74 -1.13
CA LYS A 492 8.32 10.68 -2.15
C LYS A 492 7.56 9.40 -1.77
N ALA A 493 7.31 9.17 -0.49
CA ALA A 493 6.65 7.96 -0.01
C ALA A 493 5.32 7.71 -0.76
N PRO A 494 5.09 6.50 -1.27
CA PRO A 494 3.87 6.18 -2.02
C PRO A 494 2.65 5.98 -1.10
N ILE A 495 2.89 5.71 0.18
CA ILE A 495 1.85 5.40 1.17
C ILE A 495 1.88 6.46 2.28
N VAL A 496 0.69 6.97 2.62
CA VAL A 496 0.48 7.85 3.76
C VAL A 496 -0.50 7.17 4.70
N ALA A 497 -0.04 6.75 5.87
CA ALA A 497 -0.87 6.17 6.91
C ALA A 497 -1.37 7.28 7.84
N LEU A 498 -2.69 7.38 8.01
CA LEU A 498 -3.34 8.43 8.80
C LEU A 498 -4.17 7.79 9.92
N HIS A 499 -3.80 8.10 11.14
CA HIS A 499 -4.45 7.60 12.35
C HIS A 499 -5.33 8.67 12.97
N LEU A 500 -6.64 8.45 12.93
CA LEU A 500 -7.67 9.37 13.43
C LEU A 500 -8.42 8.74 14.61
N THR A 501 -9.10 9.58 15.38
CA THR A 501 -9.82 9.16 16.57
C THR A 501 -11.27 9.68 16.55
N ARG A 502 -12.09 9.11 17.43
CA ARG A 502 -13.53 9.38 17.49
C ARG A 502 -13.89 10.59 18.35
N PRO A 503 -13.27 10.82 19.52
CA PRO A 503 -13.67 11.89 20.42
C PRO A 503 -13.46 13.29 19.85
N ALA A 504 -14.36 14.20 20.18
CA ALA A 504 -14.18 15.62 19.94
C ALA A 504 -13.31 16.24 21.04
N VAL A 505 -12.24 16.92 20.63
CA VAL A 505 -11.36 17.68 21.53
C VAL A 505 -11.45 19.17 21.21
N THR A 506 -11.17 19.97 22.21
CA THR A 506 -11.14 21.44 22.04
C THR A 506 -9.94 21.86 21.24
N ILE A 507 -10.14 22.65 20.20
CA ILE A 507 -9.06 23.34 19.48
C ILE A 507 -8.38 24.30 20.44
N PRO A 508 -7.10 24.14 20.75
CA PRO A 508 -6.42 24.97 21.74
C PRO A 508 -6.17 26.38 21.22
N ASP A 509 -6.26 27.38 22.11
CA ASP A 509 -5.66 28.70 21.85
C ASP A 509 -4.13 28.58 22.01
N ARG A 510 -3.48 28.15 20.95
CA ARG A 510 -2.05 27.86 20.94
C ARG A 510 -1.21 29.10 21.30
N LYS A 511 -1.67 30.29 20.89
CA LYS A 511 -0.98 31.53 21.20
C LYS A 511 -1.05 31.87 22.69
N ALA A 512 -2.24 31.76 23.29
CA ALA A 512 -2.42 31.98 24.74
C ALA A 512 -1.65 30.98 25.59
N LEU A 513 -1.53 29.72 25.10
CA LEU A 513 -0.81 28.66 25.79
C LEU A 513 0.72 28.66 25.52
N GLY A 514 1.22 29.52 24.62
CA GLY A 514 2.63 29.54 24.21
C GLY A 514 3.07 28.30 23.45
N MET A 515 2.13 27.60 22.78
CA MET A 515 2.40 26.43 21.95
C MET A 515 2.80 26.84 20.53
N ASP A 516 3.59 26.00 19.84
CA ASP A 516 3.80 26.13 18.40
C ASP A 516 2.45 26.08 17.65
N SER A 517 2.35 26.76 16.50
CA SER A 517 1.17 26.75 15.63
C SER A 517 0.84 25.32 15.15
N HIS A 518 -0.44 25.05 14.83
CA HIS A 518 -0.85 23.78 14.20
C HIS A 518 -0.11 23.51 12.88
N PHE A 519 0.37 24.52 12.18
CA PHE A 519 1.25 24.36 11.01
C PHE A 519 2.59 23.68 11.34
N ALA A 520 3.04 23.73 12.57
CA ALA A 520 4.25 23.03 13.00
C ALA A 520 4.09 21.49 12.98
N ALA A 521 2.85 21.00 12.98
CA ALA A 521 2.57 19.56 12.80
C ALA A 521 3.15 19.00 11.49
N ALA A 522 3.27 19.82 10.43
CA ALA A 522 3.93 19.45 9.17
C ALA A 522 5.38 18.99 9.35
N ARG A 523 6.03 19.40 10.43
CA ARG A 523 7.42 19.03 10.75
C ARG A 523 7.55 17.71 11.52
N GLY A 524 6.43 17.05 11.83
CA GLY A 524 6.38 15.72 12.45
C GLY A 524 6.51 15.69 13.97
N ALA A 525 7.13 16.71 14.58
CA ALA A 525 7.12 16.95 16.02
C ALA A 525 7.30 18.44 16.28
N TYR A 526 6.68 18.96 17.36
CA TYR A 526 6.73 20.39 17.69
C TYR A 526 6.57 20.61 19.20
N LEU A 527 6.88 21.86 19.68
CA LEU A 527 6.80 22.21 21.08
C LEU A 527 5.37 22.57 21.52
N ILE A 528 4.85 21.84 22.50
CA ILE A 528 3.72 22.27 23.33
C ILE A 528 4.26 23.26 24.39
N ARG A 529 5.39 22.91 24.99
CA ARG A 529 6.07 23.75 26.01
C ARG A 529 7.57 23.54 25.95
N ASP A 530 8.34 24.60 25.95
CA ASP A 530 9.81 24.49 26.12
C ASP A 530 10.20 24.60 27.61
N ALA A 531 11.34 24.04 27.96
CA ALA A 531 11.91 24.19 29.29
C ALA A 531 12.41 25.60 29.50
N LYS A 532 12.13 26.19 30.66
CA LYS A 532 12.58 27.56 31.03
C LYS A 532 14.10 27.57 31.22
N PRO A 533 14.84 28.43 30.51
CA PRO A 533 16.28 28.59 30.70
C PRO A 533 16.63 28.99 32.15
N GLY A 534 17.73 28.46 32.65
CA GLY A 534 18.25 28.81 33.99
C GLY A 534 17.52 28.13 35.17
N ALA A 535 16.40 27.45 34.94
CA ALA A 535 15.71 26.65 35.95
C ALA A 535 16.10 25.16 35.87
N PRO A 536 16.13 24.41 36.99
CA PRO A 536 16.41 23.00 36.96
C PRO A 536 15.41 22.25 36.05
N ARG A 537 15.91 21.44 35.11
CA ARG A 537 15.08 20.67 34.18
C ARG A 537 14.45 19.48 34.87
N GLY A 538 13.19 19.18 34.51
CA GLY A 538 12.46 17.99 34.93
C GLY A 538 12.58 16.78 33.98
N GLY A 539 13.13 17.03 32.78
CA GLY A 539 13.22 16.07 31.68
C GLY A 539 12.33 16.46 30.50
N THR A 540 12.15 15.55 29.55
CA THR A 540 11.35 15.77 28.32
C THR A 540 10.20 14.77 28.25
N VAL A 541 9.00 15.27 27.94
CA VAL A 541 7.77 14.48 27.75
C VAL A 541 7.42 14.48 26.27
N PHE A 542 7.43 13.33 25.62
CA PHE A 542 6.94 13.12 24.26
C PHE A 542 5.50 12.61 24.33
N VAL A 543 4.55 13.34 23.72
CA VAL A 543 3.13 12.96 23.75
C VAL A 543 2.59 12.70 22.36
N GLN A 544 1.81 11.63 22.19
CA GLN A 544 1.15 11.26 20.96
C GLN A 544 -0.28 10.77 21.23
N GLY A 545 -1.20 11.08 20.34
CA GLY A 545 -2.60 10.66 20.40
C GLY A 545 -3.54 11.77 20.84
N THR A 546 -4.82 11.62 20.54
CA THR A 546 -5.83 12.67 20.71
C THR A 546 -6.12 12.96 22.19
N MET A 547 -6.64 11.98 22.93
CA MET A 547 -7.03 12.20 24.33
C MET A 547 -5.82 12.41 25.23
N THR A 548 -4.69 11.76 24.95
CA THR A 548 -3.42 11.95 25.67
C THR A 548 -2.89 13.36 25.54
N THR A 549 -2.86 13.91 24.32
CA THR A 549 -2.38 15.30 24.11
C THR A 549 -3.38 16.31 24.64
N ALA A 550 -4.67 16.12 24.41
CA ALA A 550 -5.71 16.99 24.96
C ALA A 550 -5.70 16.97 26.52
N GLY A 551 -5.56 15.81 27.12
CA GLY A 551 -5.44 15.64 28.59
C GLY A 551 -4.21 16.32 29.15
N LEU A 552 -3.06 16.19 28.46
CA LEU A 552 -1.83 16.88 28.86
C LEU A 552 -1.97 18.40 28.76
N VAL A 553 -2.56 18.92 27.67
CA VAL A 553 -2.81 20.36 27.51
C VAL A 553 -3.72 20.90 28.61
N LYS A 554 -4.73 20.11 29.04
CA LYS A 554 -5.64 20.47 30.14
C LYS A 554 -4.92 20.64 31.48
N VAL A 555 -3.87 19.88 31.75
CA VAL A 555 -3.11 19.92 33.02
C VAL A 555 -1.87 20.81 32.98
N LEU A 556 -1.63 21.58 31.91
CA LEU A 556 -0.52 22.54 31.84
C LEU A 556 -0.52 23.57 32.98
N PRO A 557 -1.69 24.12 33.43
CA PRO A 557 -1.72 25.07 34.55
C PRO A 557 -1.24 24.45 35.87
N GLU A 558 -1.55 23.15 36.11
CA GLU A 558 -1.13 22.44 37.29
C GLU A 558 0.37 22.16 37.28
N ILE A 559 0.93 21.81 36.10
CA ILE A 559 2.38 21.66 35.87
C ILE A 559 3.11 22.98 36.17
N ASP A 560 2.56 24.10 35.67
CA ASP A 560 3.11 25.44 35.92
C ASP A 560 3.04 25.82 37.40
N LYS A 561 1.92 25.58 38.08
CA LYS A 561 1.72 25.82 39.50
C LYS A 561 2.68 25.02 40.38
N ALA A 562 2.94 23.77 39.98
CA ALA A 562 3.92 22.91 40.66
C ALA A 562 5.38 23.30 40.40
N GLY A 563 5.63 24.22 39.46
CA GLY A 563 6.97 24.64 39.07
C GLY A 563 7.80 23.59 38.36
N TRP A 564 7.16 22.59 37.77
CA TRP A 564 7.86 21.52 37.05
C TRP A 564 8.36 22.01 35.68
N ASN A 565 9.66 22.15 35.55
CA ASN A 565 10.32 22.65 34.34
C ASN A 565 10.56 21.49 33.36
N VAL A 566 9.50 21.00 32.77
CA VAL A 566 9.53 19.92 31.75
C VAL A 566 9.41 20.51 30.34
N LYS A 567 10.17 19.95 29.41
CA LYS A 567 9.97 20.18 27.97
C LYS A 567 8.88 19.23 27.48
N ILE A 568 7.91 19.72 26.72
CA ILE A 568 6.77 18.92 26.22
C ILE A 568 6.72 19.02 24.71
N VAL A 569 6.80 17.88 24.04
CA VAL A 569 6.85 17.74 22.57
C VAL A 569 5.68 16.90 22.09
N ALA A 570 4.87 17.45 21.19
CA ALA A 570 3.88 16.65 20.45
C ALA A 570 4.57 15.87 19.33
N VAL A 571 4.30 14.57 19.26
CA VAL A 571 4.82 13.67 18.22
C VAL A 571 3.71 13.35 17.22
N ILE A 572 3.84 13.86 15.99
CA ILE A 572 2.84 13.74 14.95
C ILE A 572 3.25 12.73 13.87
N SER A 573 4.52 12.71 13.51
CA SER A 573 5.08 11.79 12.51
C SER A 573 6.58 11.66 12.70
N PRO A 574 7.08 10.50 13.13
CA PRO A 574 8.53 10.28 13.20
C PRO A 574 9.24 10.47 11.86
N GLN A 575 8.60 10.09 10.74
CA GLN A 575 9.18 10.20 9.41
C GLN A 575 9.27 11.67 8.96
N LEU A 576 8.22 12.47 9.12
CA LEU A 576 8.28 13.90 8.81
C LEU A 576 9.30 14.62 9.70
N PHE A 577 9.45 14.21 10.95
CA PHE A 577 10.46 14.78 11.85
C PHE A 577 11.87 14.43 11.41
N ALA A 578 12.13 13.19 11.00
CA ALA A 578 13.43 12.75 10.50
C ALA A 578 13.89 13.51 9.24
N LEU A 579 12.95 14.02 8.44
CA LEU A 579 13.22 14.82 7.24
C LEU A 579 13.60 16.28 7.55
N GLN A 580 13.47 16.75 8.80
CA GLN A 580 13.82 18.12 9.16
C GLN A 580 15.34 18.33 9.22
N ASP A 581 15.76 19.59 9.08
CA ASP A 581 17.16 19.95 9.25
C ASP A 581 17.68 19.66 10.68
N ALA A 582 18.99 19.55 10.81
CA ALA A 582 19.63 19.18 12.07
C ALA A 582 19.34 20.20 13.19
N ALA A 583 19.24 21.50 12.87
CA ALA A 583 19.00 22.54 13.86
C ALA A 583 17.57 22.43 14.43
N TYR A 584 16.59 22.16 13.57
CA TYR A 584 15.22 21.92 14.04
C TYR A 584 15.13 20.66 14.90
N ARG A 585 15.71 19.56 14.46
CA ARG A 585 15.71 18.31 15.22
C ARG A 585 16.37 18.48 16.59
N GLU A 586 17.52 19.15 16.64
CA GLU A 586 18.22 19.43 17.90
C GLU A 586 17.38 20.34 18.82
N ARG A 587 16.66 21.32 18.28
CA ARG A 587 15.76 22.19 19.06
C ARG A 587 14.60 21.40 19.67
N ILE A 588 14.01 20.49 18.92
CA ILE A 588 12.78 19.76 19.34
C ILE A 588 13.14 18.55 20.22
N ALA A 589 14.11 17.75 19.80
CA ALA A 589 14.48 16.49 20.47
C ALA A 589 16.01 16.28 20.36
N SER A 590 16.77 17.03 21.14
CA SER A 590 18.21 16.85 21.26
C SER A 590 18.55 15.44 21.81
N THR A 591 19.80 15.00 21.66
CA THR A 591 20.27 13.77 22.28
C THR A 591 20.01 13.76 23.79
N ALA A 592 20.19 14.89 24.47
CA ALA A 592 19.91 15.03 25.89
C ALA A 592 18.40 14.92 26.22
N ASP A 593 17.54 15.45 25.36
CA ASP A 593 16.09 15.29 25.48
C ASP A 593 15.65 13.84 25.33
N LEU A 594 16.22 13.09 24.35
CA LEU A 594 15.94 11.68 24.14
C LEU A 594 16.48 10.78 25.28
N TRP A 595 17.57 11.18 25.91
CA TRP A 595 18.15 10.44 27.05
C TRP A 595 17.29 10.56 28.30
N ASP A 596 16.84 11.76 28.66
CA ASP A 596 16.05 12.09 29.85
C ASP A 596 14.58 12.29 29.47
N ALA A 597 13.97 11.24 28.93
CA ALA A 597 12.63 11.24 28.34
C ALA A 597 11.62 10.36 29.06
N MET A 598 10.34 10.70 28.91
CA MET A 598 9.20 9.79 29.00
C MET A 598 8.26 9.99 27.82
N GLY A 599 7.51 8.96 27.48
CA GLY A 599 6.45 9.01 26.47
C GLY A 599 5.06 8.91 27.09
N ILE A 600 4.08 9.56 26.46
CA ILE A 600 2.66 9.39 26.76
C ILE A 600 1.95 9.13 25.45
N THR A 601 1.31 7.96 25.30
CA THR A 601 0.63 7.58 24.07
C THR A 601 -0.68 6.86 24.34
N ASN A 602 -1.67 7.08 23.51
CA ASN A 602 -2.93 6.32 23.53
C ASN A 602 -2.78 4.89 22.97
N ARG A 603 -1.57 4.48 22.60
CA ARG A 603 -1.22 3.16 22.06
C ARG A 603 -0.23 2.44 22.97
N ALA A 604 0.37 1.38 22.46
CA ALA A 604 1.46 0.71 23.16
C ALA A 604 2.71 1.62 23.21
N ARG A 605 3.36 1.72 24.38
CA ARG A 605 4.56 2.56 24.63
C ARG A 605 5.67 2.35 23.59
N ARG A 606 5.88 1.09 23.14
CA ARG A 606 6.89 0.74 22.15
C ARG A 606 6.66 1.38 20.77
N THR A 607 5.45 1.87 20.47
CA THR A 607 5.18 2.58 19.20
C THR A 607 5.88 3.94 19.12
N LEU A 608 6.30 4.50 20.25
CA LEU A 608 7.12 5.71 20.35
C LEU A 608 8.65 5.42 20.32
N GLY A 609 9.08 4.24 19.85
CA GLY A 609 10.49 3.83 19.89
C GLY A 609 11.49 4.80 19.26
N ALA A 610 11.05 5.63 18.31
CA ALA A 610 11.91 6.69 17.73
C ALA A 610 12.30 7.79 18.75
N PHE A 611 11.53 7.94 19.84
CA PHE A 611 11.73 8.97 20.89
C PHE A 611 12.05 8.37 22.27
N LEU A 612 11.86 7.07 22.45
CA LEU A 612 12.12 6.34 23.70
C LEU A 612 13.32 5.41 23.52
N VAL A 613 14.53 5.98 23.54
CA VAL A 613 15.76 5.31 23.10
C VAL A 613 16.48 4.50 24.20
N ASN A 614 15.93 4.46 25.41
CA ASN A 614 16.54 3.71 26.52
C ASN A 614 15.47 3.09 27.43
N PRO A 615 15.82 2.02 28.20
CA PRO A 615 14.88 1.29 29.04
C PRO A 615 14.32 2.11 30.20
N VAL A 616 15.05 3.11 30.69
CA VAL A 616 14.59 4.01 31.77
C VAL A 616 13.48 4.92 31.26
N ALA A 617 13.63 5.46 30.02
CA ALA A 617 12.57 6.23 29.40
C ALA A 617 11.29 5.40 29.25
N LEU A 618 11.40 4.14 28.83
CA LEU A 618 10.25 3.25 28.68
C LEU A 618 9.58 2.91 30.05
N GLU A 619 10.36 2.74 31.13
CA GLU A 619 9.84 2.46 32.49
C GLU A 619 8.93 3.57 33.03
N TYR A 620 9.23 4.82 32.67
CA TYR A 620 8.42 5.97 33.09
C TYR A 620 7.31 6.33 32.11
N SER A 621 7.31 5.73 30.94
CA SER A 621 6.32 6.02 29.91
C SER A 621 4.95 5.45 30.21
N MET A 622 3.92 6.13 29.72
CA MET A 622 2.50 5.80 29.86
C MET A 622 1.92 5.40 28.50
N GLY A 623 1.13 4.35 28.50
CA GLY A 623 0.47 3.85 27.28
C GLY A 623 -0.69 2.92 27.63
N SER A 624 -1.55 2.65 26.66
CA SER A 624 -2.69 1.75 26.84
C SER A 624 -2.31 0.30 27.13
N ASP A 625 -1.02 -0.04 27.04
CA ASP A 625 -0.42 -1.35 27.35
C ASP A 625 0.23 -1.42 28.75
N TRP A 626 -0.10 -0.51 29.67
CA TRP A 626 0.61 -0.35 30.94
C TRP A 626 0.57 -1.60 31.86
N ASP A 627 -0.50 -2.42 31.75
CA ASP A 627 -0.75 -3.63 32.52
C ASP A 627 -0.77 -4.91 31.65
N ASP A 628 -0.25 -4.83 30.41
CA ASP A 628 -0.20 -5.92 29.44
C ASP A 628 -1.56 -6.55 29.10
N ARG A 629 -2.65 -5.77 29.19
CA ARG A 629 -4.02 -6.21 28.90
C ARG A 629 -4.67 -5.42 27.78
N TRP A 630 -5.63 -6.05 27.12
CA TRP A 630 -6.57 -5.36 26.21
C TRP A 630 -7.55 -4.53 27.07
N ARG A 631 -7.85 -3.31 26.60
CA ARG A 631 -8.83 -2.44 27.27
C ARG A 631 -10.25 -2.99 27.14
N THR A 632 -11.10 -2.65 28.11
CA THR A 632 -12.53 -3.01 28.10
C THR A 632 -13.36 -1.94 27.40
N GLY A 633 -14.63 -2.23 27.11
CA GLY A 633 -15.56 -1.23 26.57
C GLY A 633 -16.12 -0.33 27.68
N GLY A 634 -16.56 0.85 27.30
CA GLY A 634 -17.15 1.85 28.18
C GLY A 634 -17.31 3.18 27.46
N THR A 635 -17.65 4.24 28.20
CA THR A 635 -17.55 5.62 27.68
C THR A 635 -16.10 5.98 27.41
N VAL A 636 -15.84 7.04 26.62
CA VAL A 636 -14.48 7.51 26.34
C VAL A 636 -13.71 7.77 27.65
N ASP A 637 -14.33 8.43 28.62
CA ASP A 637 -13.69 8.77 29.89
C ASP A 637 -13.35 7.51 30.72
N GLU A 638 -14.25 6.52 30.79
CA GLU A 638 -14.01 5.26 31.48
C GLU A 638 -12.86 4.47 30.86
N VAL A 639 -12.79 4.39 29.53
CA VAL A 639 -11.73 3.62 28.84
C VAL A 639 -10.39 4.35 28.90
N VAL A 640 -10.38 5.68 28.84
CA VAL A 640 -9.17 6.49 29.00
C VAL A 640 -8.65 6.40 30.43
N ASP A 641 -9.54 6.33 31.43
CA ASP A 641 -9.16 6.13 32.83
C ASP A 641 -8.63 4.71 33.08
N GLU A 642 -9.29 3.66 32.56
CA GLU A 642 -8.77 2.28 32.58
C GLU A 642 -7.38 2.16 31.95
N ALA A 643 -7.13 2.92 30.89
CA ALA A 643 -5.82 2.99 30.24
C ALA A 643 -4.77 3.78 31.03
N HIS A 644 -5.12 4.35 32.18
CA HIS A 644 -4.29 5.26 32.98
C HIS A 644 -3.81 6.49 32.19
N LEU A 645 -4.68 7.03 31.32
CA LEU A 645 -4.38 8.15 30.43
C LEU A 645 -5.35 9.32 30.63
N SER A 646 -6.15 9.31 31.72
CA SER A 646 -6.93 10.49 32.13
C SER A 646 -6.01 11.66 32.50
N PRO A 647 -6.49 12.92 32.48
CA PRO A 647 -5.67 14.08 32.86
C PRO A 647 -5.00 13.90 34.23
N GLU A 648 -5.70 13.31 35.21
CA GLU A 648 -5.23 13.04 36.57
C GLU A 648 -4.07 12.03 36.56
N HIS A 649 -4.18 10.95 35.80
CA HIS A 649 -3.11 9.96 35.63
C HIS A 649 -1.91 10.56 34.92
N ILE A 650 -2.11 11.35 33.86
CA ILE A 650 -1.05 12.06 33.14
C ILE A 650 -0.29 12.98 34.08
N LEU A 651 -1.00 13.79 34.88
CA LEU A 651 -0.39 14.69 35.86
C LEU A 651 0.46 13.91 36.87
N SER A 652 -0.09 12.83 37.45
CA SER A 652 0.62 11.96 38.40
C SER A 652 1.84 11.28 37.78
N GLY A 653 1.74 10.84 36.53
CA GLY A 653 2.85 10.26 35.77
C GLY A 653 4.00 11.26 35.57
N ILE A 654 3.68 12.49 35.19
CA ILE A 654 4.66 13.58 35.05
C ILE A 654 5.28 13.96 36.41
N GLU A 655 4.47 14.03 37.47
CA GLU A 655 4.96 14.23 38.84
C GLU A 655 6.01 13.20 39.23
N ARG A 656 5.69 11.91 39.07
CA ARG A 656 6.62 10.81 39.34
C ARG A 656 7.90 10.97 38.51
N PHE A 657 7.76 11.29 37.22
CA PHE A 657 8.88 11.46 36.33
C PHE A 657 9.81 12.61 36.76
N VAL A 658 9.27 13.75 37.16
CA VAL A 658 10.05 14.92 37.64
C VAL A 658 10.69 14.62 38.99
N ARG A 659 9.93 14.09 39.97
CA ARG A 659 10.39 13.75 41.31
C ARG A 659 11.57 12.78 41.29
N ASP A 660 11.48 11.76 40.47
CA ASP A 660 12.45 10.66 40.41
C ASP A 660 13.62 10.95 39.44
N ARG A 661 13.77 12.18 38.96
CA ARG A 661 14.78 12.53 37.94
C ARG A 661 16.20 12.17 38.35
N LYS A 662 16.59 12.45 39.59
CA LYS A 662 17.94 12.11 40.08
C LYS A 662 18.19 10.60 39.97
N THR A 663 17.27 9.80 40.46
CA THR A 663 17.36 8.32 40.39
C THR A 663 17.41 7.80 38.95
N ARG A 664 16.63 8.42 38.01
CA ARG A 664 16.66 8.07 36.59
C ARG A 664 18.02 8.32 35.95
N LEU A 665 18.60 9.49 36.22
CA LEU A 665 19.93 9.83 35.70
C LEU A 665 21.03 8.96 36.29
N GLU A 666 20.96 8.65 37.60
CA GLU A 666 21.90 7.71 38.24
C GLU A 666 21.83 6.30 37.61
N LYS A 667 20.61 5.78 37.31
CA LYS A 667 20.45 4.51 36.57
C LYS A 667 21.11 4.56 35.19
N LEU A 668 20.90 5.62 34.43
CA LEU A 668 21.50 5.81 33.11
C LEU A 668 23.03 5.91 33.17
N GLU A 669 23.57 6.67 34.12
CA GLU A 669 25.01 6.77 34.32
C GLU A 669 25.64 5.43 34.75
N ALA A 670 24.96 4.69 35.62
CA ALA A 670 25.42 3.35 36.03
C ALA A 670 25.45 2.40 34.83
N ALA A 671 24.44 2.41 33.95
CA ALA A 671 24.41 1.60 32.74
C ALA A 671 25.57 1.98 31.79
N VAL A 672 25.84 3.27 31.60
CA VAL A 672 26.98 3.73 30.76
C VAL A 672 28.32 3.32 31.38
N ARG A 673 28.49 3.42 32.69
CA ARG A 673 29.70 2.94 33.38
C ARG A 673 29.91 1.45 33.22
N ALA A 674 28.86 0.66 33.41
CA ALA A 674 28.91 -0.81 33.22
C ALA A 674 29.26 -1.21 31.77
N ALA A 675 28.79 -0.43 30.78
CA ALA A 675 29.12 -0.70 29.37
C ALA A 675 30.57 -0.33 28.98
N ARG A 676 31.28 0.47 29.82
CA ARG A 676 32.68 0.84 29.59
C ARG A 676 33.67 -0.18 30.21
N GLY A 677 33.21 -1.17 30.94
CA GLY A 677 33.98 -2.20 31.65
C GLY A 677 34.41 -1.70 33.01
#